data_a80c2e63eb58a53381d597cd910ad633
#
_entry.id   a80c2e63eb58a53381d597cd910ad633
#
_cell.length_a   1.000
_cell.length_b   1.000
_cell.length_c   1.000
_cell.angle_alpha   90.00
_cell.angle_beta   90.00
_cell.angle_gamma   90.00
#
_symmetry.space_group_name_H-M   'P 1'
#
loop_
_entity.id
_entity.type
_entity.pdbx_description
1 polymer ?
#
loop_
_entity_poly.entity_id
_entity_poly.type
_entity_poly.pdbx_seq_one_letter_code
_entity_poly.pdbx_strand_id
1 'polypeptide(L)'
;MTETTSGPARGSRTKGSKAGKGLRMERIHTTPGVHPYDEVAWEHRDVVMTNWRDGSINFEQRGVEFPGFWSVNAVNIVTSKYFRGAVGSPQREKSLRQLIDRVVLTYRKAGEQHGYFASPEDAEIFEHELTYALLHQVFSFNSPVWFNVGTAQPQQVSACFILSVDDSMESILDWYKEEGMIFKGGSGAGLNLSRIRSSKELLSSGGNASGPVSFMRGADASAGTIKSGGATRRAAKMVVLDVDHPDVEAFIETKVKEEEKIRALRDAGFDMDLGGDDITSVQYQNANNSVRVNDEFMKAYESGSAFGLRARMTGEVIEQVDARSLFRKLAEAAWACADPGIQYDDTINHWHTSPETGRITASNPCSEYMHLDNSSCNLASLNLLKFLRDDGNGNQSFDVERFAKVVELVITAMDISICFADFPTEKIGETTRAFRQLGIGYANLGALLMATGHAYDSDGGRALAGAITSLMTGTSYRRSAELAAVVGPYDGYARNADAHKRVMKQHADANGAARRMDDLDTPVWAAATEAWQDVVRLGEKNGFRNAQASVLAPTGTIGLMMDCDTTGVEPDLALVKFKKLVGGGSMQIVNNTVPTALRRLGYQPEQIEAIVAHISEHGNVVDAPGLKQEHYEVFDCAMGERAISAMGHVRMMAAAQPFLSGAISKTVNLPESATVEEVEEVYYEGWKLGLKALAIYRDNCKVGQPLSAKKKDEAKAEKPASAPAAAEKVVEYRPVRKRLPKGRPGITTSFTVGGAEGYMTANSYPDDGLGEVFLKMSKQGSTLAGMMDAFSIAVSVGMQYGVPLETYVSKFTNMRFEPAGLTDDPDVRMAQSIVDYIFRRLALDFLPFETRSALGIHSASERQRHLDTGSYEAAEDDVDVEGLAQSAPRQVEPRAPLTVAKPAAAAPAPKEAHNSTELLEIQLGLNADAPLCFSCGTKMRRAGSCYLCEGCGSTSGCS
;
A
#
# COMPACT_ATOMS: atom_id res chain seq x y z
N MET A 1 19.96 -54.05 13.08
CA MET A 1 19.53 -55.06 12.09
C MET A 1 18.03 -55.23 12.26
N THR A 2 17.25 -54.66 11.44
CA THR A 2 15.96 -55.11 10.89
C THR A 2 15.49 -54.04 9.90
N GLU A 3 15.70 -54.39 8.63
CA GLU A 3 15.14 -53.67 7.49
C GLU A 3 13.62 -53.80 7.51
N THR A 4 12.90 -52.67 7.33
CA THR A 4 11.51 -52.69 6.91
C THR A 4 11.41 -52.02 5.57
N THR A 5 11.20 -52.81 4.57
CA THR A 5 10.91 -52.44 3.16
C THR A 5 9.60 -51.68 3.07
N SER A 6 9.67 -50.47 2.53
CA SER A 6 8.51 -49.69 2.08
C SER A 6 8.01 -50.21 0.73
N GLY A 7 6.80 -50.73 0.70
CA GLY A 7 6.09 -51.11 -0.53
C GLY A 7 5.59 -49.84 -1.29
N PRO A 8 5.42 -49.92 -2.61
CA PRO A 8 5.05 -48.78 -3.43
C PRO A 8 3.57 -48.38 -3.23
N ALA A 9 3.35 -47.04 -3.14
CA ALA A 9 2.05 -46.44 -3.09
C ALA A 9 1.20 -46.87 -4.31
N ARG A 10 0.01 -47.37 -4.07
CA ARG A 10 -0.97 -47.70 -5.11
C ARG A 10 -1.39 -46.39 -5.82
N GLY A 11 -1.02 -46.29 -7.08
CA GLY A 11 -1.49 -45.24 -7.99
C GLY A 11 -3.02 -45.21 -8.05
N SER A 12 -3.59 -44.02 -7.80
CA SER A 12 -4.97 -43.70 -8.08
C SER A 12 -5.25 -43.97 -9.56
N ARG A 13 -6.09 -44.93 -9.86
CA ARG A 13 -6.64 -45.17 -11.20
C ARG A 13 -7.51 -43.99 -11.55
N THR A 14 -7.02 -43.09 -12.41
CA THR A 14 -7.83 -42.13 -13.15
C THR A 14 -8.86 -42.91 -13.97
N LYS A 15 -10.15 -42.77 -13.63
CA LYS A 15 -11.23 -43.25 -14.47
C LYS A 15 -11.11 -42.57 -15.82
N GLY A 16 -10.91 -43.36 -16.89
CA GLY A 16 -10.85 -42.90 -18.26
C GLY A 16 -12.03 -42.02 -18.61
N SER A 17 -11.77 -40.79 -19.09
CA SER A 17 -12.77 -39.88 -19.59
C SER A 17 -13.46 -40.52 -20.80
N LYS A 18 -14.78 -40.55 -20.77
CA LYS A 18 -15.56 -40.88 -21.95
C LYS A 18 -15.35 -39.77 -22.99
N ALA A 19 -14.72 -40.10 -24.12
CA ALA A 19 -14.56 -39.23 -25.28
C ALA A 19 -15.92 -38.65 -25.70
N GLY A 20 -16.07 -37.33 -25.79
CA GLY A 20 -17.15 -36.64 -26.46
C GLY A 20 -17.97 -35.62 -25.66
N LYS A 21 -17.52 -35.12 -24.53
CA LYS A 21 -18.27 -34.10 -23.73
C LYS A 21 -17.43 -32.92 -23.27
N GLY A 22 -16.64 -32.32 -24.15
CA GLY A 22 -16.01 -31.03 -23.88
C GLY A 22 -16.95 -29.85 -24.20
N LEU A 23 -16.51 -28.63 -23.87
CA LEU A 23 -17.13 -27.39 -24.29
C LEU A 23 -16.89 -27.17 -25.79
N ARG A 24 -17.89 -26.70 -26.48
CA ARG A 24 -17.71 -26.08 -27.79
C ARG A 24 -17.44 -24.60 -27.58
N MET A 25 -16.38 -24.10 -28.23
CA MET A 25 -15.99 -22.70 -28.17
C MET A 25 -16.51 -21.97 -29.41
N GLU A 26 -17.00 -20.76 -29.21
CA GLU A 26 -17.42 -19.88 -30.29
C GLU A 26 -16.42 -18.76 -30.51
N ARG A 27 -16.20 -18.38 -31.78
CA ARG A 27 -15.40 -17.20 -32.10
C ARG A 27 -16.20 -15.94 -31.79
N ILE A 28 -15.63 -15.02 -31.07
CA ILE A 28 -16.23 -13.75 -30.64
C ILE A 28 -15.63 -12.61 -31.46
N HIS A 29 -14.31 -12.60 -31.58
CA HIS A 29 -13.54 -11.52 -32.19
C HIS A 29 -12.63 -12.02 -33.32
N THR A 30 -12.23 -13.28 -33.29
CA THR A 30 -11.20 -13.81 -34.19
C THR A 30 -11.73 -14.46 -35.45
N THR A 31 -10.94 -14.44 -36.52
CA THR A 31 -11.28 -15.02 -37.81
C THR A 31 -10.61 -16.39 -37.97
N PRO A 32 -11.31 -17.43 -38.53
CA PRO A 32 -10.67 -18.71 -38.76
C PRO A 32 -9.42 -18.59 -39.64
N GLY A 33 -8.32 -19.21 -39.23
CA GLY A 33 -7.04 -19.21 -39.95
C GLY A 33 -6.21 -17.94 -39.88
N VAL A 34 -6.64 -16.93 -39.09
CA VAL A 34 -5.89 -15.69 -38.86
C VAL A 34 -5.52 -15.64 -37.35
N HIS A 35 -4.23 -15.48 -37.08
CA HIS A 35 -3.80 -15.31 -35.71
C HIS A 35 -4.01 -13.85 -35.24
N PRO A 36 -4.49 -13.59 -33.99
CA PRO A 36 -4.77 -12.22 -33.53
C PRO A 36 -3.58 -11.25 -33.60
N TYR A 37 -2.38 -11.76 -33.54
CA TYR A 37 -1.16 -10.93 -33.69
C TYR A 37 -0.94 -10.40 -35.09
N ASP A 38 -1.52 -11.02 -36.10
CA ASP A 38 -1.36 -10.62 -37.50
C ASP A 38 -2.34 -9.50 -37.89
N GLU A 39 -3.32 -9.21 -37.03
CA GLU A 39 -4.33 -8.16 -37.24
C GLU A 39 -3.93 -6.79 -36.69
N VAL A 40 -2.77 -6.69 -36.01
CA VAL A 40 -2.30 -5.46 -35.38
C VAL A 40 -0.94 -5.00 -35.90
N ALA A 41 -0.74 -3.68 -35.97
CA ALA A 41 0.56 -3.09 -36.25
C ALA A 41 1.43 -3.07 -34.97
N TRP A 42 2.66 -3.59 -35.08
CA TRP A 42 3.62 -3.69 -34.00
C TRP A 42 4.67 -2.60 -34.10
N GLU A 43 5.06 -2.04 -32.96
CA GLU A 43 6.08 -1.00 -32.83
C GLU A 43 7.13 -1.38 -31.79
N HIS A 44 8.34 -0.87 -31.98
CA HIS A 44 9.41 -0.97 -30.98
C HIS A 44 9.51 0.34 -30.21
N ARG A 45 9.52 0.26 -28.89
CA ARG A 45 9.53 1.41 -27.98
C ARG A 45 10.63 1.29 -26.94
N ASP A 46 11.13 2.43 -26.49
CA ASP A 46 12.08 2.50 -25.39
C ASP A 46 11.35 2.87 -24.08
N VAL A 47 11.60 2.10 -23.03
CA VAL A 47 11.07 2.34 -21.68
C VAL A 47 12.21 2.77 -20.79
N VAL A 48 12.18 4.04 -20.35
CA VAL A 48 13.12 4.62 -19.40
C VAL A 48 12.33 5.25 -18.25
N MET A 49 12.56 4.79 -17.04
CA MET A 49 11.92 5.34 -15.84
C MET A 49 13.00 5.89 -14.91
N THR A 50 12.94 7.16 -14.58
CA THR A 50 13.91 7.85 -13.74
C THR A 50 13.30 8.20 -12.39
N ASN A 51 14.10 8.40 -11.37
CA ASN A 51 13.67 8.87 -10.05
C ASN A 51 13.36 10.39 -10.13
N TRP A 52 12.21 10.78 -9.65
CA TRP A 52 11.78 12.18 -9.68
C TRP A 52 12.58 13.10 -8.74
N ARG A 53 13.27 12.55 -7.71
CA ARG A 53 14.03 13.33 -6.72
C ARG A 53 15.41 13.75 -7.24
N ASP A 54 16.07 12.86 -7.98
CA ASP A 54 17.49 13.04 -8.37
C ASP A 54 17.76 12.78 -9.86
N GLY A 55 16.73 12.39 -10.65
CA GLY A 55 16.87 12.10 -12.07
C GLY A 55 17.60 10.78 -12.40
N SER A 56 17.98 9.99 -11.41
CA SER A 56 18.62 8.69 -11.62
C SER A 56 17.70 7.71 -12.35
N ILE A 57 18.26 6.86 -13.20
CA ILE A 57 17.48 5.84 -13.94
C ILE A 57 17.17 4.70 -12.99
N ASN A 58 15.87 4.52 -12.68
CA ASN A 58 15.37 3.41 -11.86
C ASN A 58 15.13 2.14 -12.68
N PHE A 59 14.79 2.29 -13.95
CA PHE A 59 14.52 1.17 -14.85
C PHE A 59 14.73 1.60 -16.29
N GLU A 60 15.41 0.76 -17.09
CA GLU A 60 15.59 0.98 -18.52
C GLU A 60 15.49 -0.35 -19.28
N GLN A 61 14.69 -0.38 -20.34
CA GLN A 61 14.66 -1.44 -21.33
C GLN A 61 14.29 -0.87 -22.69
N ARG A 62 15.15 -1.06 -23.69
CA ARG A 62 14.99 -0.51 -25.03
C ARG A 62 14.49 -1.54 -26.04
N GLY A 63 13.83 -1.07 -27.09
CA GLY A 63 13.39 -1.86 -28.21
C GLY A 63 12.32 -2.91 -27.83
N VAL A 64 11.44 -2.61 -26.86
CA VAL A 64 10.33 -3.52 -26.50
C VAL A 64 9.21 -3.45 -27.54
N GLU A 65 8.66 -4.60 -27.92
CA GLU A 65 7.66 -4.72 -28.95
C GLU A 65 6.23 -4.71 -28.38
N PHE A 66 5.42 -3.75 -28.83
CA PHE A 66 4.00 -3.59 -28.45
C PHE A 66 3.14 -3.18 -29.65
N PRO A 67 1.80 -3.41 -29.60
CA PRO A 67 0.90 -2.82 -30.60
C PRO A 67 0.91 -1.29 -30.53
N GLY A 68 0.81 -0.63 -31.69
CA GLY A 68 0.87 0.83 -31.79
C GLY A 68 -0.19 1.58 -30.95
N PHE A 69 -1.35 0.95 -30.70
CA PHE A 69 -2.45 1.55 -29.90
C PHE A 69 -2.28 1.46 -28.38
N TRP A 70 -1.28 0.72 -27.88
CA TRP A 70 -1.02 0.69 -26.44
C TRP A 70 -0.44 2.03 -25.95
N SER A 71 -0.95 2.57 -24.88
CA SER A 71 -0.42 3.81 -24.31
C SER A 71 1.01 3.62 -23.75
N VAL A 72 1.75 4.71 -23.67
CA VAL A 72 3.07 4.74 -23.02
C VAL A 72 3.00 4.25 -21.57
N ASN A 73 1.92 4.58 -20.86
CA ASN A 73 1.72 4.14 -19.47
C ASN A 73 1.54 2.63 -19.37
N ALA A 74 0.70 2.04 -20.19
CA ALA A 74 0.48 0.59 -20.21
C ALA A 74 1.77 -0.16 -20.59
N VAL A 75 2.51 0.32 -21.60
CA VAL A 75 3.82 -0.22 -21.98
C VAL A 75 4.82 -0.16 -20.81
N ASN A 76 4.92 0.97 -20.12
CA ASN A 76 5.80 1.14 -18.95
C ASN A 76 5.44 0.15 -17.82
N ILE A 77 4.15 -0.02 -17.53
CA ILE A 77 3.67 -0.97 -16.52
C ILE A 77 4.05 -2.41 -16.89
N VAL A 78 3.74 -2.85 -18.09
CA VAL A 78 4.01 -4.21 -18.54
C VAL A 78 5.51 -4.49 -18.52
N THR A 79 6.30 -3.61 -19.13
CA THR A 79 7.75 -3.78 -19.25
C THR A 79 8.43 -3.81 -17.88
N SER A 80 8.08 -2.89 -17.00
CA SER A 80 8.74 -2.79 -15.69
C SER A 80 8.24 -3.82 -14.67
N LYS A 81 6.96 -4.24 -14.74
CA LYS A 81 6.34 -5.10 -13.71
C LYS A 81 6.14 -6.55 -14.15
N TYR A 82 5.75 -6.80 -15.40
CA TYR A 82 5.27 -8.11 -15.84
C TYR A 82 6.25 -8.89 -16.72
N PHE A 83 7.13 -8.24 -17.49
CA PHE A 83 8.17 -8.95 -18.24
C PHE A 83 9.10 -9.72 -17.29
N ARG A 84 9.43 -10.95 -17.66
CA ARG A 84 10.27 -11.87 -16.87
C ARG A 84 11.69 -11.97 -17.41
N GLY A 85 12.59 -12.52 -16.61
CA GLY A 85 14.03 -12.52 -16.83
C GLY A 85 14.72 -11.29 -16.25
N ALA A 86 16.00 -11.40 -15.93
CA ALA A 86 16.79 -10.27 -15.42
C ALA A 86 16.98 -9.22 -16.53
N VAL A 87 16.86 -7.94 -16.20
CA VAL A 87 17.09 -6.85 -17.15
C VAL A 87 18.49 -6.97 -17.75
N GLY A 88 18.60 -6.86 -19.07
CA GLY A 88 19.86 -7.05 -19.81
C GLY A 88 20.24 -8.49 -20.11
N SER A 89 19.56 -9.49 -19.54
CA SER A 89 19.82 -10.90 -19.85
C SER A 89 19.12 -11.36 -21.15
N PRO A 90 19.65 -12.40 -21.86
CA PRO A 90 18.99 -12.97 -23.03
C PRO A 90 17.59 -13.56 -22.73
N GLN A 91 17.35 -13.94 -21.47
CA GLN A 91 16.08 -14.52 -21.02
C GLN A 91 15.01 -13.45 -20.71
N ARG A 92 15.39 -12.15 -20.76
CA ARG A 92 14.43 -11.06 -20.52
C ARG A 92 13.43 -10.98 -21.67
N GLU A 93 12.13 -11.03 -21.32
CA GLU A 93 11.05 -10.79 -22.28
C GLU A 93 11.18 -9.39 -22.91
N LYS A 94 10.92 -9.28 -24.22
CA LYS A 94 11.04 -8.04 -25.00
C LYS A 94 9.79 -7.73 -25.80
N SER A 95 8.82 -8.63 -25.83
CA SER A 95 7.60 -8.49 -26.62
C SER A 95 6.37 -8.83 -25.79
N LEU A 96 5.29 -8.07 -25.99
CA LEU A 96 3.99 -8.40 -25.42
C LEU A 96 3.49 -9.79 -25.87
N ARG A 97 3.88 -10.25 -27.10
CA ARG A 97 3.59 -11.61 -27.60
C ARG A 97 4.14 -12.65 -26.63
N GLN A 98 5.39 -12.53 -26.23
CA GLN A 98 6.03 -13.49 -25.31
C GLN A 98 5.30 -13.58 -23.97
N LEU A 99 4.85 -12.43 -23.45
CA LEU A 99 4.10 -12.37 -22.20
C LEU A 99 2.73 -13.05 -22.32
N ILE A 100 1.98 -12.75 -23.40
CA ILE A 100 0.64 -13.32 -23.62
C ILE A 100 0.77 -14.82 -23.91
N ASP A 101 1.66 -15.24 -24.80
CA ASP A 101 1.87 -16.65 -25.16
C ASP A 101 2.22 -17.51 -23.95
N ARG A 102 3.12 -17.01 -23.10
CA ARG A 102 3.51 -17.71 -21.86
C ARG A 102 2.31 -18.05 -20.98
N VAL A 103 1.35 -17.13 -20.89
CA VAL A 103 0.13 -17.32 -20.13
C VAL A 103 -0.86 -18.19 -20.90
N VAL A 104 -1.27 -17.77 -22.09
CA VAL A 104 -2.37 -18.38 -22.86
C VAL A 104 -2.07 -19.84 -23.21
N LEU A 105 -0.84 -20.16 -23.66
CA LEU A 105 -0.46 -21.53 -24.00
C LEU A 105 -0.46 -22.46 -22.78
N THR A 106 -0.13 -21.94 -21.59
CA THR A 106 -0.24 -22.70 -20.33
C THR A 106 -1.70 -23.03 -20.02
N TYR A 107 -2.61 -22.07 -20.18
CA TYR A 107 -4.05 -22.27 -19.99
C TYR A 107 -4.62 -23.25 -21.00
N ARG A 108 -4.32 -23.10 -22.31
CA ARG A 108 -4.73 -24.03 -23.37
C ARG A 108 -4.30 -25.46 -23.06
N LYS A 109 -3.01 -25.66 -22.80
CA LYS A 109 -2.44 -26.97 -22.46
C LYS A 109 -3.16 -27.62 -21.27
N ALA A 110 -3.42 -26.86 -20.20
CA ALA A 110 -4.12 -27.37 -19.03
C ALA A 110 -5.58 -27.69 -19.37
N GLY A 111 -6.28 -26.86 -20.16
CA GLY A 111 -7.65 -27.13 -20.60
C GLY A 111 -7.77 -28.40 -21.43
N GLU A 112 -6.83 -28.65 -22.35
CA GLU A 112 -6.74 -29.90 -23.14
C GLU A 112 -6.50 -31.12 -22.23
N GLN A 113 -5.55 -31.03 -21.30
CA GLN A 113 -5.19 -32.11 -20.37
C GLN A 113 -6.34 -32.50 -19.43
N HIS A 114 -7.16 -31.53 -19.04
CA HIS A 114 -8.27 -31.75 -18.10
C HIS A 114 -9.65 -31.88 -18.77
N GLY A 115 -9.70 -31.99 -20.13
CA GLY A 115 -10.91 -32.34 -20.88
C GLY A 115 -11.95 -31.22 -20.94
N TYR A 116 -11.52 -29.97 -20.95
CA TYR A 116 -12.42 -28.81 -21.05
C TYR A 116 -12.99 -28.63 -22.46
N PHE A 117 -12.23 -28.96 -23.51
CA PHE A 117 -12.59 -28.71 -24.90
C PHE A 117 -13.12 -29.97 -25.60
N ALA A 118 -14.13 -29.81 -26.45
CA ALA A 118 -14.72 -30.91 -27.21
C ALA A 118 -13.82 -31.42 -28.35
N SER A 119 -12.98 -30.54 -28.90
CA SER A 119 -12.07 -30.82 -30.01
C SER A 119 -10.79 -29.97 -29.90
N PRO A 120 -9.73 -30.31 -30.67
CA PRO A 120 -8.54 -29.45 -30.80
C PRO A 120 -8.86 -28.08 -31.42
N GLU A 121 -9.88 -27.99 -32.25
CA GLU A 121 -10.36 -26.73 -32.85
C GLU A 121 -10.96 -25.81 -31.73
N ASP A 122 -11.75 -26.38 -30.80
CA ASP A 122 -12.26 -25.63 -29.66
C ASP A 122 -11.12 -25.09 -28.77
N ALA A 123 -10.05 -25.85 -28.60
CA ALA A 123 -8.85 -25.40 -27.88
C ALA A 123 -8.12 -24.27 -28.61
N GLU A 124 -8.06 -24.31 -29.94
CA GLU A 124 -7.49 -23.22 -30.77
C GLU A 124 -8.36 -21.96 -30.71
N ILE A 125 -9.68 -22.12 -30.79
CA ILE A 125 -10.60 -20.98 -30.65
C ILE A 125 -10.43 -20.33 -29.28
N PHE A 126 -10.36 -21.12 -28.22
CA PHE A 126 -10.10 -20.62 -26.86
C PHE A 126 -8.79 -19.83 -26.80
N GLU A 127 -7.70 -20.36 -27.36
CA GLU A 127 -6.39 -19.67 -27.41
C GLU A 127 -6.48 -18.33 -28.14
N HIS A 128 -7.05 -18.33 -29.35
CA HIS A 128 -7.15 -17.14 -30.18
C HIS A 128 -8.02 -16.05 -29.52
N GLU A 129 -9.19 -16.43 -29.00
CA GLU A 129 -10.09 -15.48 -28.32
C GLU A 129 -9.46 -14.90 -27.05
N LEU A 130 -8.77 -15.76 -26.25
CA LEU A 130 -8.09 -15.32 -25.05
C LEU A 130 -6.92 -14.38 -25.38
N THR A 131 -6.14 -14.72 -26.42
CA THR A 131 -5.06 -13.87 -26.94
C THR A 131 -5.59 -12.52 -27.42
N TYR A 132 -6.66 -12.51 -28.23
CA TYR A 132 -7.29 -11.28 -28.70
C TYR A 132 -7.75 -10.39 -27.53
N ALA A 133 -8.47 -10.97 -26.59
CA ALA A 133 -9.04 -10.22 -25.46
C ALA A 133 -7.96 -9.57 -24.57
N LEU A 134 -6.83 -10.25 -24.35
CA LEU A 134 -5.69 -9.70 -23.62
C LEU A 134 -4.93 -8.64 -24.44
N LEU A 135 -4.69 -8.90 -25.72
CA LEU A 135 -4.00 -8.00 -26.64
C LEU A 135 -4.73 -6.66 -26.79
N HIS A 136 -6.07 -6.71 -26.90
CA HIS A 136 -6.94 -5.54 -27.07
C HIS A 136 -7.42 -4.92 -25.75
N GLN A 137 -6.86 -5.33 -24.61
CA GLN A 137 -7.18 -4.78 -23.28
C GLN A 137 -8.68 -4.88 -22.94
N VAL A 138 -9.37 -5.95 -23.43
CA VAL A 138 -10.78 -6.21 -23.14
C VAL A 138 -10.95 -6.67 -21.68
N PHE A 139 -10.00 -7.44 -21.18
CA PHE A 139 -9.88 -7.81 -19.76
C PHE A 139 -8.40 -8.04 -19.40
N SER A 140 -8.14 -8.18 -18.10
CA SER A 140 -6.85 -8.64 -17.60
C SER A 140 -7.02 -9.61 -16.44
N PHE A 141 -6.17 -10.61 -16.37
CA PHE A 141 -5.98 -11.41 -15.16
C PHE A 141 -5.30 -10.58 -14.08
N ASN A 142 -5.38 -11.03 -12.83
CA ASN A 142 -4.65 -10.42 -11.71
C ASN A 142 -3.13 -10.49 -11.89
N SER A 143 -2.41 -9.63 -11.18
CA SER A 143 -0.94 -9.53 -11.27
C SER A 143 -0.19 -10.84 -11.01
N PRO A 144 -0.56 -11.72 -10.05
CA PRO A 144 0.10 -13.01 -9.87
C PRO A 144 0.12 -13.91 -11.11
N VAL A 145 -0.90 -13.91 -11.95
CA VAL A 145 -0.91 -14.64 -13.23
C VAL A 145 0.24 -14.13 -14.12
N TRP A 146 0.36 -12.82 -14.28
CA TRP A 146 1.43 -12.19 -15.05
C TRP A 146 2.82 -12.42 -14.46
N PHE A 147 2.91 -12.56 -13.14
CA PHE A 147 4.18 -12.82 -12.47
C PHE A 147 4.66 -14.27 -12.62
N ASN A 148 3.78 -15.25 -12.52
CA ASN A 148 4.15 -16.62 -12.21
C ASN A 148 3.83 -17.62 -13.33
N VAL A 149 2.70 -17.45 -14.08
CA VAL A 149 2.23 -18.46 -15.00
C VAL A 149 3.19 -18.63 -16.20
N GLY A 150 3.50 -19.87 -16.52
CA GLY A 150 4.41 -20.25 -17.61
C GLY A 150 5.89 -19.93 -17.34
N THR A 151 6.26 -19.59 -16.10
CA THR A 151 7.65 -19.38 -15.67
C THR A 151 8.17 -20.59 -14.91
N ALA A 152 9.47 -20.59 -14.54
CA ALA A 152 10.06 -21.62 -13.68
C ALA A 152 9.68 -21.46 -12.19
N GLN A 153 8.94 -20.40 -11.82
CA GLN A 153 8.47 -20.18 -10.46
C GLN A 153 7.22 -21.04 -10.19
N PRO A 154 6.84 -21.25 -8.90
CA PRO A 154 5.54 -21.83 -8.58
C PRO A 154 4.41 -21.09 -9.29
N GLN A 155 3.46 -21.84 -9.84
CA GLN A 155 2.36 -21.32 -10.64
C GLN A 155 1.26 -20.72 -9.75
N GLN A 156 1.61 -19.75 -8.89
CA GLN A 156 0.64 -19.06 -8.05
C GLN A 156 -0.22 -18.11 -8.89
N VAL A 157 -1.48 -18.48 -9.12
CA VAL A 157 -2.43 -17.71 -9.93
C VAL A 157 -3.32 -16.80 -9.09
N SER A 158 -3.48 -17.10 -7.79
CA SER A 158 -4.41 -16.40 -6.90
C SER A 158 -3.80 -15.11 -6.37
N ALA A 159 -4.59 -14.02 -6.37
CA ALA A 159 -4.19 -12.74 -5.79
C ALA A 159 -4.60 -12.60 -4.32
N CYS A 160 -5.68 -13.28 -3.92
CA CYS A 160 -6.35 -13.12 -2.64
C CYS A 160 -6.36 -14.43 -1.88
N PHE A 161 -5.96 -14.38 -0.60
CA PHE A 161 -5.93 -15.53 0.30
C PHE A 161 -6.65 -15.17 1.60
N ILE A 162 -7.35 -16.16 2.16
CA ILE A 162 -7.89 -16.11 3.52
C ILE A 162 -7.23 -17.23 4.30
N LEU A 163 -6.63 -16.88 5.45
CA LEU A 163 -5.97 -17.79 6.36
C LEU A 163 -6.82 -18.03 7.60
N SER A 164 -6.43 -18.99 8.41
CA SER A 164 -6.96 -19.19 9.76
C SER A 164 -5.85 -19.23 10.79
N VAL A 165 -6.17 -18.85 12.01
CA VAL A 165 -5.29 -18.98 13.16
C VAL A 165 -6.09 -19.49 14.36
N ASP A 166 -5.54 -20.46 15.08
CA ASP A 166 -6.09 -20.96 16.33
C ASP A 166 -5.27 -20.47 17.53
N ASP A 167 -5.84 -20.58 18.73
CA ASP A 167 -5.24 -20.10 19.96
C ASP A 167 -4.11 -21.00 20.47
N SER A 168 -3.08 -21.18 19.64
CA SER A 168 -1.86 -21.91 19.97
C SER A 168 -0.63 -21.24 19.35
N MET A 169 0.51 -21.33 20.04
CA MET A 169 1.77 -20.76 19.53
C MET A 169 2.19 -21.36 18.18
N GLU A 170 1.94 -22.66 17.96
CA GLU A 170 2.23 -23.31 16.70
C GLU A 170 1.42 -22.70 15.55
N SER A 171 0.10 -22.55 15.72
CA SER A 171 -0.77 -21.95 14.73
C SER A 171 -0.43 -20.46 14.45
N ILE A 172 -0.06 -19.71 15.50
CA ILE A 172 0.34 -18.30 15.37
C ILE A 172 1.65 -18.17 14.58
N LEU A 173 2.63 -19.04 14.80
CA LEU A 173 3.89 -19.05 14.06
C LEU A 173 3.70 -19.54 12.61
N ASP A 174 2.84 -20.54 12.40
CA ASP A 174 2.46 -20.99 11.07
C ASP A 174 1.78 -19.87 10.27
N TRP A 175 0.90 -19.09 10.89
CA TRP A 175 0.32 -17.91 10.26
C TRP A 175 1.39 -16.95 9.70
N TYR A 176 2.43 -16.61 10.48
CA TYR A 176 3.52 -15.72 10.00
C TYR A 176 4.26 -16.31 8.80
N LYS A 177 4.53 -17.61 8.83
CA LYS A 177 5.19 -18.33 7.74
C LYS A 177 4.32 -18.37 6.47
N GLU A 178 3.03 -18.69 6.60
CA GLU A 178 2.08 -18.77 5.48
C GLU A 178 1.93 -17.42 4.79
N GLU A 179 1.74 -16.35 5.56
CA GLU A 179 1.71 -14.98 5.02
C GLU A 179 2.98 -14.64 4.25
N GLY A 180 4.14 -14.96 4.81
CA GLY A 180 5.43 -14.72 4.17
C GLY A 180 5.55 -15.38 2.80
N MET A 181 5.06 -16.62 2.67
CA MET A 181 5.06 -17.35 1.39
C MET A 181 4.08 -16.73 0.37
N ILE A 182 2.90 -16.30 0.82
CA ILE A 182 1.90 -15.62 -0.01
C ILE A 182 2.46 -14.30 -0.54
N PHE A 183 3.05 -13.48 0.32
CA PHE A 183 3.62 -12.17 -0.05
C PHE A 183 4.78 -12.33 -1.02
N LYS A 184 5.64 -13.32 -0.85
CA LYS A 184 6.73 -13.63 -1.79
C LYS A 184 6.20 -13.92 -3.20
N GLY A 185 5.04 -14.58 -3.32
CA GLY A 185 4.36 -14.87 -4.59
C GLY A 185 3.65 -13.67 -5.23
N GLY A 186 3.62 -12.51 -4.57
CA GLY A 186 3.00 -11.29 -5.10
C GLY A 186 1.54 -11.10 -4.75
N SER A 187 1.02 -11.86 -3.79
CA SER A 187 -0.40 -11.89 -3.40
C SER A 187 -0.64 -11.28 -2.02
N GLY A 188 -1.91 -11.09 -1.67
CA GLY A 188 -2.33 -10.58 -0.38
C GLY A 188 -3.08 -11.61 0.46
N ALA A 189 -3.00 -11.51 1.78
CA ALA A 189 -3.66 -12.40 2.73
C ALA A 189 -4.47 -11.64 3.77
N GLY A 190 -5.55 -12.25 4.25
CA GLY A 190 -6.30 -11.76 5.39
C GLY A 190 -6.73 -12.89 6.30
N LEU A 191 -7.02 -12.57 7.56
CA LEU A 191 -7.49 -13.54 8.54
C LEU A 191 -8.25 -12.85 9.66
N ASN A 192 -8.99 -13.63 10.42
CA ASN A 192 -9.67 -13.21 11.64
C ASN A 192 -8.91 -13.71 12.87
N LEU A 193 -8.57 -12.80 13.78
CA LEU A 193 -7.84 -13.10 15.01
C LEU A 193 -8.73 -13.46 16.20
N SER A 194 -10.05 -13.46 16.02
CA SER A 194 -11.01 -13.59 17.14
C SER A 194 -10.99 -14.97 17.82
N ARG A 195 -10.32 -15.97 17.24
CA ARG A 195 -10.10 -17.26 17.92
C ARG A 195 -8.99 -17.18 18.97
N ILE A 196 -8.07 -16.22 18.88
CA ILE A 196 -7.02 -16.01 19.88
C ILE A 196 -7.65 -15.41 21.12
N ARG A 197 -7.38 -16.01 22.30
CA ARG A 197 -7.90 -15.52 23.58
C ARG A 197 -7.46 -14.08 23.86
N SER A 198 -8.33 -13.37 24.56
CA SER A 198 -8.11 -11.96 24.93
C SER A 198 -6.96 -11.80 25.92
N SER A 199 -6.34 -10.61 25.89
CA SER A 199 -5.38 -10.17 26.91
C SER A 199 -5.99 -10.08 28.33
N LYS A 200 -7.33 -10.09 28.42
CA LYS A 200 -8.09 -10.12 29.70
C LYS A 200 -8.33 -11.54 30.23
N GLU A 201 -8.01 -12.59 29.43
CA GLU A 201 -8.18 -14.00 29.83
C GLU A 201 -6.89 -14.57 30.42
N LEU A 202 -7.04 -15.50 31.35
CA LEU A 202 -5.91 -16.10 32.08
C LEU A 202 -5.30 -17.28 31.32
N LEU A 203 -4.00 -17.43 31.46
CA LEU A 203 -3.27 -18.62 31.04
C LEU A 203 -3.44 -19.74 32.08
N SER A 204 -3.37 -21.00 31.65
CA SER A 204 -3.42 -22.15 32.54
C SER A 204 -2.27 -22.18 33.56
N SER A 205 -1.14 -21.54 33.24
CA SER A 205 0.04 -21.39 34.11
C SER A 205 -0.06 -20.21 35.11
N GLY A 206 -1.16 -19.45 35.07
CA GLY A 206 -1.30 -18.20 35.81
C GLY A 206 -0.73 -17.01 35.01
N GLY A 207 -1.33 -15.82 35.16
CA GLY A 207 -0.98 -14.62 34.39
C GLY A 207 -1.89 -14.42 33.18
N ASN A 208 -1.87 -13.19 32.64
CA ASN A 208 -2.73 -12.81 31.52
C ASN A 208 -2.14 -13.27 30.17
N ALA A 209 -3.02 -13.55 29.21
CA ALA A 209 -2.64 -13.83 27.83
C ALA A 209 -2.10 -12.56 27.14
N SER A 210 -1.37 -12.74 26.04
CA SER A 210 -0.82 -11.61 25.25
C SER A 210 -1.88 -10.89 24.42
N GLY A 211 -2.95 -11.59 24.05
CA GLY A 211 -4.04 -11.10 23.21
C GLY A 211 -3.68 -10.94 21.71
N PRO A 212 -4.69 -10.83 20.83
CA PRO A 212 -4.50 -10.79 19.38
C PRO A 212 -3.70 -9.57 18.91
N VAL A 213 -3.87 -8.39 19.53
CA VAL A 213 -3.17 -7.16 19.14
C VAL A 213 -1.65 -7.28 19.32
N SER A 214 -1.20 -8.02 20.33
CA SER A 214 0.22 -8.29 20.57
C SER A 214 0.83 -9.15 19.45
N PHE A 215 0.16 -10.22 19.04
CA PHE A 215 0.62 -11.09 17.95
C PHE A 215 0.54 -10.41 16.58
N MET A 216 -0.46 -9.56 16.38
CA MET A 216 -0.60 -8.74 15.17
C MET A 216 0.64 -7.87 14.90
N ARG A 217 1.31 -7.38 15.95
CA ARG A 217 2.55 -6.60 15.85
C ARG A 217 3.68 -7.38 15.18
N GLY A 218 3.90 -8.62 15.63
CA GLY A 218 4.94 -9.50 15.05
C GLY A 218 4.67 -9.82 13.57
N ALA A 219 3.42 -10.12 13.24
CA ALA A 219 3.00 -10.36 11.86
C ALA A 219 3.14 -9.13 10.95
N ASP A 220 2.85 -7.93 11.46
CA ASP A 220 3.00 -6.68 10.70
C ASP A 220 4.47 -6.36 10.41
N ALA A 221 5.35 -6.53 11.42
CA ALA A 221 6.79 -6.35 11.25
C ALA A 221 7.38 -7.36 10.23
N SER A 222 6.96 -8.64 10.29
CA SER A 222 7.34 -9.65 9.30
C SER A 222 6.89 -9.25 7.89
N ALA A 223 5.65 -8.80 7.72
CA ALA A 223 5.12 -8.36 6.43
C ALA A 223 5.92 -7.19 5.83
N GLY A 224 6.36 -6.24 6.65
CA GLY A 224 7.15 -5.09 6.23
C GLY A 224 8.53 -5.46 5.66
N THR A 225 9.09 -6.61 6.02
CA THR A 225 10.41 -7.07 5.55
C THR A 225 10.36 -7.81 4.20
N ILE A 226 9.19 -8.27 3.77
CA ILE A 226 9.06 -9.13 2.59
C ILE A 226 8.80 -8.31 1.34
N LYS A 227 9.73 -8.34 0.38
CA LYS A 227 9.57 -7.73 -0.94
C LYS A 227 8.99 -8.75 -1.93
N SER A 228 7.81 -8.46 -2.44
CA SER A 228 7.06 -9.30 -3.35
C SER A 228 7.72 -9.38 -4.74
N GLY A 229 7.98 -10.61 -5.22
CA GLY A 229 8.36 -10.91 -6.61
C GLY A 229 9.59 -10.18 -7.16
N GLY A 230 10.53 -9.74 -6.33
CA GLY A 230 11.71 -8.96 -6.74
C GLY A 230 11.42 -7.50 -7.10
N ALA A 231 10.17 -7.06 -6.95
CA ALA A 231 9.74 -5.68 -7.19
C ALA A 231 9.26 -5.00 -5.89
N THR A 232 9.20 -3.70 -5.90
CA THR A 232 8.87 -2.81 -4.79
C THR A 232 7.38 -2.82 -4.36
N ARG A 233 6.68 -3.96 -4.39
CA ARG A 233 5.32 -4.03 -3.90
C ARG A 233 5.35 -4.38 -2.40
N ARG A 234 4.71 -3.54 -1.57
CA ARG A 234 4.49 -3.85 -0.15
C ARG A 234 3.55 -5.05 -0.01
N ALA A 235 3.71 -5.82 1.07
CA ALA A 235 2.76 -6.85 1.46
C ALA A 235 1.36 -6.23 1.63
N ALA A 236 0.33 -6.92 1.15
CA ALA A 236 -1.06 -6.53 1.34
C ALA A 236 -1.69 -7.49 2.36
N LYS A 237 -2.17 -6.94 3.47
CA LYS A 237 -2.67 -7.70 4.60
C LYS A 237 -4.00 -7.15 5.10
N MET A 238 -4.91 -8.04 5.56
CA MET A 238 -6.12 -7.70 6.31
C MET A 238 -6.09 -8.40 7.66
N VAL A 239 -6.41 -7.67 8.69
CA VAL A 239 -6.66 -8.22 10.03
C VAL A 239 -8.09 -7.90 10.42
N VAL A 240 -8.85 -8.93 10.75
CA VAL A 240 -10.25 -8.84 11.19
C VAL A 240 -10.33 -9.20 12.68
N LEU A 241 -11.14 -8.46 13.42
CA LEU A 241 -11.52 -8.81 14.79
C LEU A 241 -13.04 -8.67 14.95
N ASP A 242 -13.69 -9.67 15.56
CA ASP A 242 -15.12 -9.64 15.84
C ASP A 242 -15.45 -8.62 16.95
N VAL A 243 -16.58 -7.94 16.81
CA VAL A 243 -16.98 -6.86 17.72
C VAL A 243 -17.22 -7.32 19.16
N ASP A 244 -17.52 -8.61 19.36
CA ASP A 244 -17.72 -9.22 20.69
C ASP A 244 -16.40 -9.69 21.35
N HIS A 245 -15.25 -9.45 20.72
CA HIS A 245 -13.96 -9.80 21.31
C HIS A 245 -13.59 -8.83 22.42
N PRO A 246 -13.11 -9.30 23.61
CA PRO A 246 -12.80 -8.40 24.73
C PRO A 246 -11.69 -7.37 24.46
N ASP A 247 -10.81 -7.61 23.47
CA ASP A 247 -9.75 -6.67 23.05
C ASP A 247 -10.18 -5.75 21.90
N VAL A 248 -11.48 -5.68 21.56
CA VAL A 248 -11.96 -4.92 20.39
C VAL A 248 -11.64 -3.43 20.50
N GLU A 249 -11.75 -2.82 21.67
CA GLU A 249 -11.39 -1.41 21.85
C GLU A 249 -9.90 -1.15 21.60
N ALA A 250 -9.03 -2.00 22.14
CA ALA A 250 -7.60 -1.91 21.91
C ALA A 250 -7.25 -2.07 20.42
N PHE A 251 -7.97 -2.96 19.69
CA PHE A 251 -7.82 -3.16 18.26
C PHE A 251 -8.24 -1.91 17.46
N ILE A 252 -9.37 -1.30 17.79
CA ILE A 252 -9.88 -0.08 17.14
C ILE A 252 -8.85 1.06 17.26
N GLU A 253 -8.27 1.26 18.44
CA GLU A 253 -7.34 2.36 18.72
C GLU A 253 -5.92 2.14 18.17
N THR A 254 -5.59 0.94 17.69
CA THR A 254 -4.21 0.55 17.34
C THR A 254 -3.58 1.53 16.35
N LYS A 255 -4.27 1.82 15.23
CA LYS A 255 -3.71 2.69 14.19
C LYS A 255 -3.82 4.17 14.49
N VAL A 256 -4.82 4.60 15.24
CA VAL A 256 -4.94 5.99 15.70
C VAL A 256 -3.69 6.39 16.49
N LYS A 257 -3.28 5.56 17.43
CA LYS A 257 -2.07 5.78 18.24
C LYS A 257 -0.79 5.83 17.42
N GLU A 258 -0.68 5.02 16.37
CA GLU A 258 0.48 5.04 15.47
C GLU A 258 0.46 6.27 14.55
N GLU A 259 -0.69 6.70 14.04
CA GLU A 259 -0.81 7.91 13.24
C GLU A 259 -0.46 9.18 14.03
N GLU A 260 -0.83 9.23 15.32
CA GLU A 260 -0.37 10.29 16.24
C GLU A 260 1.15 10.32 16.38
N LYS A 261 1.80 9.14 16.50
CA LYS A 261 3.27 9.04 16.51
C LYS A 261 3.88 9.50 15.19
N ILE A 262 3.29 9.12 14.04
CA ILE A 262 3.74 9.54 12.71
C ILE A 262 3.72 11.08 12.61
N ARG A 263 2.64 11.71 13.07
CA ARG A 263 2.54 13.19 13.09
C ARG A 263 3.60 13.82 13.97
N ALA A 264 3.78 13.32 15.18
CA ALA A 264 4.80 13.81 16.12
C ALA A 264 6.23 13.63 15.56
N LEU A 265 6.54 12.50 14.96
CA LEU A 265 7.85 12.22 14.35
C LEU A 265 8.10 13.11 13.12
N ARG A 266 7.10 13.28 12.24
CA ARG A 266 7.18 14.21 11.10
C ARG A 266 7.44 15.64 11.57
N ASP A 267 6.73 16.11 12.59
CA ASP A 267 6.88 17.45 13.15
C ASP A 267 8.26 17.63 13.82
N ALA A 268 8.88 16.54 14.27
CA ALA A 268 10.26 16.48 14.75
C ALA A 268 11.30 16.35 13.61
N GLY A 269 10.88 16.29 12.33
CA GLY A 269 11.75 16.29 11.16
C GLY A 269 12.16 14.92 10.60
N PHE A 270 11.53 13.84 11.04
CA PHE A 270 11.73 12.48 10.48
C PHE A 270 11.02 12.33 9.14
N ASP A 271 11.60 11.53 8.22
CA ASP A 271 10.99 11.23 6.91
C ASP A 271 9.89 10.15 7.07
N MET A 272 8.69 10.62 7.39
CA MET A 272 7.51 9.78 7.59
C MET A 272 6.65 9.59 6.33
N ASP A 273 7.15 9.96 5.14
CA ASP A 273 6.48 9.68 3.87
C ASP A 273 6.40 8.17 3.61
N LEU A 274 5.42 7.73 2.80
CA LEU A 274 5.17 6.31 2.47
C LEU A 274 6.39 5.55 1.88
N GLY A 275 7.43 6.22 1.48
CA GLY A 275 8.69 5.67 1.00
C GLY A 275 9.90 6.19 1.79
N GLY A 276 9.66 6.91 2.90
CA GLY A 276 10.69 7.47 3.75
C GLY A 276 11.45 6.39 4.52
N ASP A 277 12.66 6.71 4.93
CA ASP A 277 13.51 5.75 5.65
C ASP A 277 13.01 5.50 7.08
N ASP A 278 12.34 6.51 7.69
CA ASP A 278 11.93 6.47 9.09
C ASP A 278 10.54 5.85 9.32
N ILE A 279 9.69 5.69 8.28
CA ILE A 279 8.35 5.11 8.40
C ILE A 279 8.36 3.68 8.97
N THR A 280 9.48 2.97 8.82
CA THR A 280 9.64 1.61 9.36
C THR A 280 9.74 1.54 10.87
N SER A 281 9.95 2.68 11.55
CA SER A 281 10.01 2.79 13.02
C SER A 281 8.64 2.72 13.69
N VAL A 282 7.54 2.94 12.94
CA VAL A 282 6.17 2.83 13.46
C VAL A 282 5.53 1.50 13.07
N GLN A 283 4.58 1.05 13.92
CA GLN A 283 4.00 -0.29 13.83
C GLN A 283 2.67 -0.27 13.05
N TYR A 284 2.16 -1.46 12.71
CA TYR A 284 0.84 -1.68 12.11
C TYR A 284 0.59 -0.94 10.78
N GLN A 285 1.65 -0.66 9.99
CA GLN A 285 1.55 0.08 8.73
C GLN A 285 1.32 -0.81 7.50
N ASN A 286 1.46 -2.15 7.64
CA ASN A 286 1.39 -3.09 6.53
C ASN A 286 0.03 -3.81 6.42
N ALA A 287 -0.89 -3.58 7.37
CA ALA A 287 -2.20 -4.21 7.41
C ALA A 287 -3.33 -3.18 7.29
N ASN A 288 -4.43 -3.54 6.62
CA ASN A 288 -5.74 -2.93 6.80
C ASN A 288 -6.42 -3.65 7.97
N ASN A 289 -7.10 -2.91 8.83
CA ASN A 289 -7.86 -3.45 9.94
C ASN A 289 -9.36 -3.34 9.66
N SER A 290 -10.15 -4.34 10.05
CA SER A 290 -11.62 -4.28 10.00
C SER A 290 -12.23 -4.89 11.25
N VAL A 291 -13.25 -4.23 11.80
CA VAL A 291 -14.10 -4.79 12.84
C VAL A 291 -15.26 -5.51 12.18
N ARG A 292 -15.49 -6.76 12.58
CA ARG A 292 -16.60 -7.56 12.07
C ARG A 292 -17.76 -7.49 13.04
N VAL A 293 -18.85 -6.83 12.61
CA VAL A 293 -20.05 -6.60 13.41
C VAL A 293 -21.15 -7.56 13.00
N ASN A 294 -21.92 -8.03 13.99
CA ASN A 294 -23.10 -8.87 13.79
C ASN A 294 -24.39 -8.06 14.00
N ASP A 295 -25.51 -8.63 13.59
CA ASP A 295 -26.84 -8.03 13.74
C ASP A 295 -27.23 -7.81 15.21
N GLU A 296 -26.74 -8.63 16.15
CA GLU A 296 -26.97 -8.45 17.59
C GLU A 296 -26.39 -7.11 18.05
N PHE A 297 -25.15 -6.82 17.66
CA PHE A 297 -24.48 -5.57 17.97
C PHE A 297 -25.20 -4.35 17.33
N MET A 298 -25.54 -4.47 16.05
CA MET A 298 -26.20 -3.36 15.32
C MET A 298 -27.59 -3.05 15.91
N LYS A 299 -28.34 -4.07 16.34
CA LYS A 299 -29.63 -3.89 17.05
C LYS A 299 -29.43 -3.29 18.44
N ALA A 300 -28.36 -3.65 19.16
CA ALA A 300 -27.99 -3.05 20.41
C ALA A 300 -27.63 -1.56 20.25
N TYR A 301 -26.91 -1.21 19.18
CA TYR A 301 -26.66 0.18 18.80
C TYR A 301 -27.95 0.97 18.57
N GLU A 302 -28.89 0.45 17.73
CA GLU A 302 -30.18 1.10 17.49
C GLU A 302 -30.97 1.37 18.79
N SER A 303 -31.08 0.35 19.64
CA SER A 303 -31.84 0.45 20.89
C SER A 303 -31.11 1.21 22.01
N GLY A 304 -29.80 1.48 21.87
CA GLY A 304 -28.98 2.06 22.93
C GLY A 304 -28.84 1.13 24.12
N SER A 305 -28.72 -0.17 23.89
CA SER A 305 -28.54 -1.18 24.92
C SER A 305 -27.08 -1.59 25.11
N ALA A 306 -26.81 -2.28 26.23
CA ALA A 306 -25.51 -2.88 26.45
C ALA A 306 -25.27 -4.08 25.53
N PHE A 307 -24.00 -4.28 25.18
CA PHE A 307 -23.54 -5.42 24.37
C PHE A 307 -22.45 -6.19 25.12
N GLY A 308 -22.49 -7.52 25.06
CA GLY A 308 -21.57 -8.39 25.80
C GLY A 308 -20.31 -8.75 25.04
N LEU A 309 -19.15 -8.46 25.61
CA LEU A 309 -17.86 -8.97 25.14
C LEU A 309 -17.60 -10.36 25.75
N ARG A 310 -17.21 -11.32 24.88
CA ARG A 310 -17.18 -12.74 25.24
C ARG A 310 -15.76 -13.29 25.30
N ALA A 311 -15.45 -13.99 26.40
CA ALA A 311 -14.23 -14.80 26.52
C ALA A 311 -14.16 -15.86 25.42
N ARG A 312 -13.00 -16.03 24.79
CA ARG A 312 -12.84 -16.96 23.67
C ARG A 312 -12.76 -18.42 24.12
N MET A 313 -12.25 -18.66 25.33
CA MET A 313 -12.14 -20.02 25.87
C MET A 313 -13.45 -20.58 26.40
N THR A 314 -14.32 -19.75 26.98
CA THR A 314 -15.56 -20.20 27.63
C THR A 314 -16.82 -19.76 26.87
N GLY A 315 -16.78 -18.74 26.04
CA GLY A 315 -17.92 -18.12 25.39
C GLY A 315 -18.78 -17.25 26.34
N GLU A 316 -18.41 -17.14 27.61
CA GLU A 316 -19.13 -16.31 28.59
C GLU A 316 -18.90 -14.81 28.37
N VAL A 317 -19.91 -14.02 28.65
CA VAL A 317 -19.78 -12.56 28.69
C VAL A 317 -18.95 -12.17 29.91
N ILE A 318 -17.78 -11.60 29.69
CA ILE A 318 -16.87 -11.14 30.75
C ILE A 318 -16.92 -9.62 30.97
N GLU A 319 -17.48 -8.90 30.00
CA GLU A 319 -17.59 -7.43 30.05
C GLU A 319 -18.86 -6.99 29.32
N GLN A 320 -19.51 -5.95 29.82
CA GLN A 320 -20.63 -5.27 29.17
C GLN A 320 -20.19 -3.87 28.74
N VAL A 321 -20.42 -3.53 27.48
CA VAL A 321 -20.11 -2.20 26.94
C VAL A 321 -21.38 -1.54 26.41
N ASP A 322 -21.43 -0.23 26.42
CA ASP A 322 -22.48 0.51 25.72
C ASP A 322 -22.26 0.43 24.21
N ALA A 323 -23.22 -0.14 23.47
CA ALA A 323 -23.09 -0.39 22.04
C ALA A 323 -22.92 0.92 21.23
N ARG A 324 -23.56 2.02 21.65
CA ARG A 324 -23.41 3.32 20.99
C ARG A 324 -22.04 3.91 21.21
N SER A 325 -21.51 3.80 22.43
CA SER A 325 -20.16 4.26 22.75
C SER A 325 -19.09 3.49 21.97
N LEU A 326 -19.25 2.17 21.84
CA LEU A 326 -18.31 1.34 21.05
C LEU A 326 -18.37 1.66 19.55
N PHE A 327 -19.57 1.83 19.00
CA PHE A 327 -19.75 2.20 17.59
C PHE A 327 -19.22 3.61 17.30
N ARG A 328 -19.46 4.56 18.21
CA ARG A 328 -18.89 5.91 18.16
C ARG A 328 -17.36 5.85 18.14
N LYS A 329 -16.73 5.06 19.01
CA LYS A 329 -15.27 4.88 19.06
C LYS A 329 -14.73 4.32 17.73
N LEU A 330 -15.47 3.38 17.11
CA LEU A 330 -15.13 2.84 15.78
C LEU A 330 -15.15 3.95 14.71
N ALA A 331 -16.19 4.78 14.71
CA ALA A 331 -16.32 5.91 13.77
C ALA A 331 -15.24 6.97 14.00
N GLU A 332 -14.92 7.31 15.26
CA GLU A 332 -13.84 8.24 15.62
C GLU A 332 -12.47 7.78 15.12
N ALA A 333 -12.16 6.49 15.29
CA ALA A 333 -10.92 5.92 14.80
C ALA A 333 -10.83 5.97 13.27
N ALA A 334 -11.89 5.58 12.57
CA ALA A 334 -11.96 5.64 11.11
C ALA A 334 -11.87 7.08 10.59
N TRP A 335 -12.51 8.03 11.26
CA TRP A 335 -12.42 9.46 10.96
C TRP A 335 -10.99 10.00 11.12
N ALA A 336 -10.29 9.56 12.17
CA ALA A 336 -8.94 10.03 12.50
C ALA A 336 -7.85 9.48 11.56
N CYS A 337 -7.96 8.22 11.11
CA CYS A 337 -6.88 7.56 10.35
C CYS A 337 -7.36 6.58 9.27
N ALA A 338 -8.63 6.62 8.83
CA ALA A 338 -9.22 5.74 7.81
C ALA A 338 -9.16 4.23 8.16
N ASP A 339 -8.97 3.89 9.41
CA ASP A 339 -8.96 2.52 9.94
C ASP A 339 -9.59 2.52 11.37
N PRO A 340 -10.31 1.46 11.75
CA PRO A 340 -10.63 0.28 10.97
C PRO A 340 -11.83 0.46 10.03
N GLY A 341 -11.88 -0.36 8.96
CA GLY A 341 -13.10 -0.58 8.19
C GLY A 341 -14.11 -1.45 8.96
N ILE A 342 -15.28 -1.67 8.37
CA ILE A 342 -16.35 -2.48 8.96
C ILE A 342 -16.74 -3.62 8.02
N GLN A 343 -17.06 -4.80 8.59
CA GLN A 343 -17.61 -5.96 7.86
C GLN A 343 -18.89 -6.44 8.57
N TYR A 344 -19.96 -6.70 7.81
CA TYR A 344 -21.27 -7.07 8.37
C TYR A 344 -21.45 -8.58 8.29
N ASP A 345 -21.21 -9.28 9.40
CA ASP A 345 -21.07 -10.72 9.48
C ASP A 345 -22.31 -11.49 8.99
N ASP A 346 -23.49 -11.10 9.44
CA ASP A 346 -24.73 -11.80 9.10
C ASP A 346 -25.10 -11.56 7.63
N THR A 347 -24.91 -10.36 7.10
CA THR A 347 -25.07 -10.06 5.67
C THR A 347 -24.15 -10.93 4.80
N ILE A 348 -22.87 -11.03 5.18
CA ILE A 348 -21.88 -11.85 4.46
C ILE A 348 -22.34 -13.31 4.42
N ASN A 349 -22.69 -13.86 5.56
CA ASN A 349 -23.07 -15.28 5.70
C ASN A 349 -24.48 -15.59 5.14
N HIS A 350 -25.36 -14.59 4.99
CA HIS A 350 -26.65 -14.73 4.29
C HIS A 350 -26.47 -15.13 2.81
N TRP A 351 -25.44 -14.62 2.14
CA TRP A 351 -25.08 -14.89 0.75
C TRP A 351 -24.07 -16.03 0.58
N HIS A 352 -23.78 -16.78 1.65
CA HIS A 352 -22.78 -17.85 1.61
C HIS A 352 -23.34 -19.10 0.90
N THR A 353 -22.60 -19.59 -0.10
CA THR A 353 -22.96 -20.77 -0.91
C THR A 353 -22.54 -22.10 -0.26
N SER A 354 -21.68 -22.07 0.75
CA SER A 354 -21.07 -23.27 1.34
C SER A 354 -21.12 -23.32 2.89
N PRO A 355 -22.27 -22.95 3.52
CA PRO A 355 -22.39 -22.83 4.98
C PRO A 355 -22.27 -24.17 5.72
N GLU A 356 -22.63 -25.29 5.06
CA GLU A 356 -22.52 -26.62 5.65
C GLU A 356 -21.05 -27.11 5.77
N THR A 357 -20.11 -26.39 5.17
CA THR A 357 -18.69 -26.65 5.29
C THR A 357 -18.06 -25.80 6.38
N GLY A 358 -18.46 -24.54 6.49
CA GLY A 358 -17.95 -23.59 7.48
C GLY A 358 -18.50 -22.19 7.28
N ARG A 359 -18.37 -21.35 8.29
CA ARG A 359 -18.75 -19.94 8.26
C ARG A 359 -17.67 -19.10 7.58
N ILE A 360 -18.05 -18.06 6.90
CA ILE A 360 -17.11 -17.03 6.42
C ILE A 360 -16.74 -16.14 7.60
N THR A 361 -15.47 -16.08 7.97
CA THR A 361 -14.97 -15.36 9.16
C THR A 361 -14.09 -14.17 8.81
N ALA A 362 -13.48 -14.16 7.63
CA ALA A 362 -12.49 -13.16 7.22
C ALA A 362 -12.67 -12.75 5.76
N SER A 363 -11.84 -11.82 5.32
CA SER A 363 -11.71 -11.39 3.94
C SER A 363 -10.23 -11.26 3.53
N ASN A 364 -9.98 -11.08 2.22
CA ASN A 364 -8.70 -10.64 1.70
C ASN A 364 -8.40 -9.16 2.08
N PRO A 365 -7.21 -8.61 1.75
CA PRO A 365 -6.79 -7.26 2.15
C PRO A 365 -7.72 -6.11 1.74
N CYS A 366 -8.43 -6.25 0.63
CA CYS A 366 -9.30 -5.19 0.09
C CYS A 366 -10.79 -5.46 0.33
N SER A 367 -11.12 -6.50 1.09
CA SER A 367 -12.47 -6.90 1.51
C SER A 367 -13.44 -7.31 0.39
N GLU A 368 -12.97 -7.58 -0.83
CA GLU A 368 -13.84 -8.06 -1.92
C GLU A 368 -13.98 -9.59 -1.94
N TYR A 369 -12.97 -10.34 -1.51
CA TYR A 369 -13.01 -11.79 -1.46
C TYR A 369 -13.36 -12.26 -0.05
N MET A 370 -14.48 -12.95 0.06
CA MET A 370 -15.02 -13.49 1.31
C MET A 370 -15.54 -14.91 1.08
N HIS A 371 -14.85 -15.89 1.60
CA HIS A 371 -15.19 -17.31 1.53
C HIS A 371 -14.57 -18.06 2.71
N LEU A 372 -14.54 -19.40 2.65
CA LEU A 372 -13.99 -20.27 3.70
C LEU A 372 -12.53 -19.91 4.05
N ASP A 373 -12.17 -20.14 5.30
CA ASP A 373 -10.78 -20.06 5.76
C ASP A 373 -9.89 -21.03 4.97
N ASN A 374 -8.58 -20.72 4.90
CA ASN A 374 -7.57 -21.48 4.17
C ASN A 374 -7.93 -21.67 2.69
N SER A 375 -8.38 -20.61 2.04
CA SER A 375 -8.77 -20.59 0.65
C SER A 375 -8.12 -19.47 -0.13
N SER A 376 -8.18 -19.56 -1.45
CA SER A 376 -7.69 -18.51 -2.33
C SER A 376 -8.62 -18.25 -3.50
N CYS A 377 -8.49 -17.07 -4.10
CA CYS A 377 -9.27 -16.64 -5.23
C CYS A 377 -8.34 -16.07 -6.31
N ASN A 378 -8.46 -16.58 -7.55
CA ASN A 378 -7.90 -15.88 -8.69
C ASN A 378 -8.89 -14.81 -9.18
N LEU A 379 -8.37 -13.72 -9.75
CA LEU A 379 -9.18 -12.58 -10.18
C LEU A 379 -8.96 -12.28 -11.65
N ALA A 380 -10.02 -11.77 -12.29
CA ALA A 380 -9.95 -11.13 -13.59
C ALA A 380 -10.90 -9.93 -13.63
N SER A 381 -10.53 -8.89 -14.38
CA SER A 381 -11.34 -7.68 -14.48
C SER A 381 -11.57 -7.28 -15.93
N LEU A 382 -12.84 -7.09 -16.29
CA LEU A 382 -13.28 -6.66 -17.62
C LEU A 382 -13.17 -5.13 -17.74
N ASN A 383 -12.76 -4.62 -18.88
CA ASN A 383 -12.73 -3.19 -19.18
C ASN A 383 -14.07 -2.77 -19.79
N LEU A 384 -14.93 -2.16 -18.98
CA LEU A 384 -16.33 -1.89 -19.39
C LEU A 384 -16.45 -0.96 -20.62
N LEU A 385 -15.54 -0.01 -20.80
CA LEU A 385 -15.58 0.87 -21.97
C LEU A 385 -15.38 0.11 -23.30
N LYS A 386 -14.76 -1.07 -23.29
CA LYS A 386 -14.60 -1.89 -24.50
C LYS A 386 -15.90 -2.51 -24.99
N PHE A 387 -16.96 -2.46 -24.19
CA PHE A 387 -18.30 -2.96 -24.53
C PHE A 387 -19.31 -1.84 -24.83
N LEU A 388 -18.88 -0.58 -24.79
CA LEU A 388 -19.69 0.53 -25.26
C LEU A 388 -19.60 0.63 -26.79
N ARG A 389 -20.74 0.51 -27.47
CA ARG A 389 -20.90 0.80 -28.89
C ARG A 389 -21.36 2.25 -29.01
N ASP A 390 -20.64 3.03 -29.81
CA ASP A 390 -20.95 4.42 -30.12
C ASP A 390 -20.92 4.58 -31.64
N ASP A 391 -22.02 5.05 -32.25
CA ASP A 391 -22.13 5.27 -33.70
C ASP A 391 -21.49 6.60 -34.15
N GLY A 392 -20.89 7.35 -33.22
CA GLY A 392 -20.27 8.67 -33.47
C GLY A 392 -21.30 9.83 -33.56
N ASN A 393 -22.60 9.53 -33.55
CA ASN A 393 -23.68 10.53 -33.61
C ASN A 393 -24.37 10.72 -32.24
N GLY A 394 -23.82 10.10 -31.17
CA GLY A 394 -24.35 10.13 -29.83
C GLY A 394 -25.35 9.00 -29.49
N ASN A 395 -25.61 8.07 -30.44
CA ASN A 395 -26.37 6.86 -30.11
C ASN A 395 -25.42 5.81 -29.54
N GLN A 396 -25.64 5.49 -28.29
CA GLN A 396 -24.82 4.54 -27.58
C GLN A 396 -25.62 3.34 -27.11
N SER A 397 -25.03 2.16 -27.11
CA SER A 397 -25.58 0.93 -26.53
C SER A 397 -24.49 0.11 -25.88
N PHE A 398 -24.85 -0.63 -24.84
CA PHE A 398 -23.96 -1.62 -24.25
C PHE A 398 -24.03 -2.93 -25.05
N ASP A 399 -22.86 -3.46 -25.44
CA ASP A 399 -22.77 -4.70 -26.24
C ASP A 399 -22.95 -5.92 -25.35
N VAL A 400 -24.21 -6.23 -25.07
CA VAL A 400 -24.66 -7.27 -24.15
C VAL A 400 -24.16 -8.65 -24.55
N GLU A 401 -24.27 -9.00 -25.86
CA GLU A 401 -23.89 -10.31 -26.37
C GLU A 401 -22.38 -10.54 -26.26
N ARG A 402 -21.60 -9.57 -26.74
CA ARG A 402 -20.15 -9.63 -26.65
C ARG A 402 -19.68 -9.69 -25.20
N PHE A 403 -20.30 -8.91 -24.31
CA PHE A 403 -19.99 -8.92 -22.88
C PHE A 403 -20.22 -10.30 -22.26
N ALA A 404 -21.38 -10.91 -22.48
CA ALA A 404 -21.71 -12.23 -21.97
C ALA A 404 -20.71 -13.30 -22.49
N LYS A 405 -20.41 -13.32 -23.80
CA LYS A 405 -19.45 -14.28 -24.37
C LYS A 405 -18.02 -14.11 -23.80
N VAL A 406 -17.55 -12.87 -23.60
CA VAL A 406 -16.27 -12.62 -22.95
C VAL A 406 -16.27 -13.08 -21.50
N VAL A 407 -17.35 -12.87 -20.74
CA VAL A 407 -17.50 -13.41 -19.37
C VAL A 407 -17.37 -14.94 -19.37
N GLU A 408 -18.05 -15.64 -20.29
CA GLU A 408 -17.94 -17.12 -20.42
C GLU A 408 -16.49 -17.58 -20.70
N LEU A 409 -15.80 -16.89 -21.61
CA LEU A 409 -14.41 -17.17 -21.95
C LEU A 409 -13.50 -17.00 -20.71
N VAL A 410 -13.65 -15.88 -20.00
CA VAL A 410 -12.83 -15.55 -18.82
C VAL A 410 -13.09 -16.51 -17.67
N ILE A 411 -14.34 -16.83 -17.35
CA ILE A 411 -14.70 -17.84 -16.33
C ILE A 411 -14.10 -19.21 -16.66
N THR A 412 -14.16 -19.61 -17.93
CA THR A 412 -13.57 -20.88 -18.39
C THR A 412 -12.06 -20.87 -18.15
N ALA A 413 -11.37 -19.79 -18.53
CA ALA A 413 -9.95 -19.64 -18.29
C ALA A 413 -9.61 -19.67 -16.79
N MET A 414 -10.34 -18.90 -15.98
CA MET A 414 -10.11 -18.83 -14.52
C MET A 414 -10.30 -20.20 -13.85
N ASP A 415 -11.31 -20.99 -14.25
CA ASP A 415 -11.50 -22.34 -13.73
C ASP A 415 -10.39 -23.31 -14.17
N ILE A 416 -9.92 -23.23 -15.43
CA ILE A 416 -8.77 -24.00 -15.93
C ILE A 416 -7.53 -23.72 -15.08
N SER A 417 -7.29 -22.47 -14.65
CA SER A 417 -6.10 -22.13 -13.91
C SER A 417 -5.96 -22.87 -12.58
N ILE A 418 -7.07 -23.23 -11.93
CA ILE A 418 -7.05 -24.01 -10.69
C ILE A 418 -6.50 -25.42 -10.91
N CYS A 419 -6.54 -25.95 -12.14
CA CYS A 419 -6.03 -27.29 -12.45
C CYS A 419 -4.50 -27.37 -12.42
N PHE A 420 -3.80 -26.27 -12.69
CA PHE A 420 -2.34 -26.19 -12.70
C PHE A 420 -1.75 -25.29 -11.62
N ALA A 421 -2.59 -24.62 -10.84
CA ALA A 421 -2.15 -23.69 -9.81
C ALA A 421 -1.36 -24.38 -8.70
N ASP A 422 -0.24 -23.74 -8.32
CA ASP A 422 0.48 -24.04 -7.08
C ASP A 422 -0.05 -23.14 -5.95
N PHE A 423 -0.04 -23.66 -4.75
CA PHE A 423 -0.51 -22.96 -3.56
C PHE A 423 0.58 -22.92 -2.48
N PRO A 424 0.64 -21.87 -1.64
CA PRO A 424 1.68 -21.72 -0.63
C PRO A 424 1.69 -22.83 0.43
N THR A 425 0.52 -23.39 0.75
CA THR A 425 0.36 -24.50 1.70
C THR A 425 -0.64 -25.53 1.18
N GLU A 426 -0.54 -26.76 1.71
CA GLU A 426 -1.43 -27.87 1.33
C GLU A 426 -2.89 -27.56 1.69
N LYS A 427 -3.14 -27.02 2.88
CA LYS A 427 -4.49 -26.63 3.34
C LYS A 427 -5.20 -25.69 2.36
N ILE A 428 -4.48 -24.66 1.90
CA ILE A 428 -5.02 -23.69 0.92
C ILE A 428 -5.29 -24.40 -0.40
N GLY A 429 -4.37 -25.26 -0.84
CA GLY A 429 -4.51 -26.02 -2.08
C GLY A 429 -5.71 -26.97 -2.05
N GLU A 430 -5.90 -27.70 -0.98
CA GLU A 430 -7.03 -28.60 -0.78
C GLU A 430 -8.37 -27.86 -0.82
N THR A 431 -8.52 -26.79 -0.01
CA THR A 431 -9.76 -26.01 0.02
C THR A 431 -10.04 -25.33 -1.32
N THR A 432 -9.03 -24.73 -1.95
CA THR A 432 -9.23 -24.05 -3.23
C THR A 432 -9.58 -25.00 -4.35
N ARG A 433 -8.96 -26.16 -4.43
CA ARG A 433 -9.32 -27.19 -5.42
C ARG A 433 -10.71 -27.77 -5.17
N ALA A 434 -11.08 -27.96 -3.89
CA ALA A 434 -12.37 -28.52 -3.50
C ALA A 434 -13.55 -27.59 -3.73
N PHE A 435 -13.37 -26.25 -3.66
CA PHE A 435 -14.42 -25.25 -3.77
C PHE A 435 -14.30 -24.36 -5.00
N ARG A 436 -13.14 -24.25 -5.62
CA ARG A 436 -12.91 -23.58 -6.90
C ARG A 436 -13.44 -22.14 -6.94
N GLN A 437 -13.05 -21.33 -5.95
CA GLN A 437 -13.48 -19.94 -5.82
C GLN A 437 -12.84 -19.06 -6.92
N LEU A 438 -13.67 -18.29 -7.60
CA LEU A 438 -13.30 -17.34 -8.63
C LEU A 438 -13.77 -15.93 -8.26
N GLY A 439 -13.11 -14.92 -8.82
CA GLY A 439 -13.45 -13.52 -8.63
C GLY A 439 -13.37 -12.72 -9.92
N ILE A 440 -14.33 -12.93 -10.85
CA ILE A 440 -14.49 -12.04 -12.00
C ILE A 440 -15.10 -10.71 -11.53
N GLY A 441 -14.57 -9.61 -12.06
CA GLY A 441 -15.08 -8.27 -11.82
C GLY A 441 -14.88 -7.39 -13.05
N TYR A 442 -14.95 -6.08 -12.85
CA TYR A 442 -14.76 -5.12 -13.92
C TYR A 442 -13.99 -3.89 -13.43
N ALA A 443 -13.52 -3.09 -14.38
CA ALA A 443 -12.94 -1.76 -14.21
C ALA A 443 -13.63 -0.78 -15.17
N ASN A 444 -13.37 0.49 -15.01
CA ASN A 444 -13.91 1.56 -15.85
C ASN A 444 -15.40 1.83 -15.71
N LEU A 445 -16.01 1.49 -14.55
CA LEU A 445 -17.42 1.83 -14.34
C LEU A 445 -17.64 3.35 -14.35
N GLY A 446 -16.85 4.10 -13.59
CA GLY A 446 -16.97 5.57 -13.54
C GLY A 446 -16.81 6.21 -14.91
N ALA A 447 -15.84 5.73 -15.71
CA ALA A 447 -15.65 6.19 -17.07
C ALA A 447 -16.82 5.81 -18.02
N LEU A 448 -17.37 4.60 -17.89
CA LEU A 448 -18.54 4.18 -18.66
C LEU A 448 -19.75 5.07 -18.36
N LEU A 449 -20.06 5.32 -17.08
CA LEU A 449 -21.17 6.19 -16.67
C LEU A 449 -20.98 7.60 -17.22
N MET A 450 -19.80 8.18 -17.08
CA MET A 450 -19.49 9.49 -17.66
C MET A 450 -19.67 9.50 -19.18
N ALA A 451 -19.12 8.49 -19.90
CA ALA A 451 -19.22 8.39 -21.36
C ALA A 451 -20.67 8.32 -21.85
N THR A 452 -21.54 7.70 -21.06
CA THR A 452 -22.97 7.54 -21.37
C THR A 452 -23.84 8.71 -20.87
N GLY A 453 -23.21 9.74 -20.27
CA GLY A 453 -23.92 10.93 -19.75
C GLY A 453 -24.65 10.70 -18.42
N HIS A 454 -24.34 9.65 -17.69
CA HIS A 454 -24.89 9.38 -16.37
C HIS A 454 -23.99 9.95 -15.27
N ALA A 455 -24.58 10.65 -14.32
CA ALA A 455 -23.87 10.96 -13.08
C ALA A 455 -23.62 9.67 -12.27
N TYR A 456 -22.46 9.56 -11.64
CA TYR A 456 -22.15 8.41 -10.77
C TYR A 456 -23.15 8.28 -9.61
N ASP A 457 -23.56 9.40 -9.00
CA ASP A 457 -24.58 9.46 -7.95
C ASP A 457 -25.97 9.77 -8.54
N SER A 458 -26.40 8.99 -9.53
CA SER A 458 -27.75 9.07 -10.11
C SER A 458 -28.44 7.70 -10.11
N ASP A 459 -29.77 7.70 -10.17
CA ASP A 459 -30.56 6.46 -10.27
C ASP A 459 -30.26 5.71 -11.58
N GLY A 460 -30.09 6.43 -12.70
CA GLY A 460 -29.68 5.83 -13.98
C GLY A 460 -28.29 5.20 -13.93
N GLY A 461 -27.31 5.90 -13.34
CA GLY A 461 -25.97 5.35 -13.16
C GLY A 461 -25.95 4.10 -12.27
N ARG A 462 -26.69 4.10 -11.18
CA ARG A 462 -26.86 2.92 -10.29
C ARG A 462 -27.59 1.77 -10.98
N ALA A 463 -28.61 2.05 -11.79
CA ALA A 463 -29.35 1.04 -12.52
C ALA A 463 -28.47 0.32 -13.55
N LEU A 464 -27.69 1.09 -14.32
CA LEU A 464 -26.76 0.52 -15.30
C LEU A 464 -25.65 -0.30 -14.62
N ALA A 465 -25.07 0.19 -13.53
CA ALA A 465 -24.06 -0.54 -12.74
C ALA A 465 -24.63 -1.86 -12.19
N GLY A 466 -25.83 -1.83 -11.60
CA GLY A 466 -26.53 -3.03 -11.12
C GLY A 466 -26.83 -4.03 -12.24
N ALA A 467 -27.30 -3.55 -13.40
CA ALA A 467 -27.60 -4.38 -14.57
C ALA A 467 -26.36 -5.13 -15.08
N ILE A 468 -25.24 -4.41 -15.27
CA ILE A 468 -23.97 -4.99 -15.72
C ILE A 468 -23.47 -6.02 -14.70
N THR A 469 -23.51 -5.69 -13.41
CA THR A 469 -23.08 -6.62 -12.33
C THR A 469 -23.94 -7.88 -12.31
N SER A 470 -25.26 -7.74 -12.47
CA SER A 470 -26.19 -8.87 -12.53
C SER A 470 -25.95 -9.75 -13.74
N LEU A 471 -25.76 -9.16 -14.94
CA LEU A 471 -25.46 -9.89 -16.17
C LEU A 471 -24.12 -10.64 -16.04
N MET A 472 -23.07 -9.98 -15.51
CA MET A 472 -21.76 -10.60 -15.31
C MET A 472 -21.85 -11.84 -14.43
N THR A 473 -22.48 -11.72 -13.26
CA THR A 473 -22.56 -12.83 -12.30
C THR A 473 -23.50 -13.92 -12.76
N GLY A 474 -24.65 -13.56 -13.35
CA GLY A 474 -25.59 -14.52 -13.93
C GLY A 474 -24.94 -15.36 -15.05
N THR A 475 -24.24 -14.70 -15.99
CA THR A 475 -23.49 -15.39 -17.04
C THR A 475 -22.37 -16.28 -16.45
N SER A 476 -21.68 -15.80 -15.42
CA SER A 476 -20.62 -16.56 -14.75
C SER A 476 -21.13 -17.85 -14.13
N TYR A 477 -22.24 -17.81 -13.42
CA TYR A 477 -22.83 -19.01 -12.82
C TYR A 477 -23.53 -19.91 -13.85
N ARG A 478 -24.10 -19.36 -14.94
CA ARG A 478 -24.56 -20.16 -16.08
C ARG A 478 -23.37 -20.97 -16.64
N ARG A 479 -22.23 -20.32 -16.92
CA ARG A 479 -21.02 -20.99 -17.39
C ARG A 479 -20.48 -22.01 -16.38
N SER A 480 -20.51 -21.69 -15.08
CA SER A 480 -20.13 -22.62 -14.01
C SER A 480 -21.01 -23.90 -14.02
N ALA A 481 -22.32 -23.78 -14.28
CA ALA A 481 -23.21 -24.93 -14.40
C ALA A 481 -22.97 -25.74 -15.70
N GLU A 482 -22.56 -25.08 -16.79
CA GLU A 482 -22.15 -25.76 -18.03
C GLU A 482 -20.82 -26.51 -17.82
N LEU A 483 -19.84 -25.89 -17.15
CA LEU A 483 -18.59 -26.55 -16.77
C LEU A 483 -18.83 -27.76 -15.85
N ALA A 484 -19.78 -27.65 -14.90
CA ALA A 484 -20.17 -28.78 -14.05
C ALA A 484 -20.69 -29.97 -14.85
N ALA A 485 -21.36 -29.73 -15.97
CA ALA A 485 -21.84 -30.81 -16.86
C ALA A 485 -20.68 -31.52 -17.61
N VAL A 486 -19.56 -30.83 -17.85
CA VAL A 486 -18.40 -31.33 -18.61
C VAL A 486 -17.35 -31.95 -17.70
N VAL A 487 -16.89 -31.21 -16.69
CA VAL A 487 -15.77 -31.58 -15.83
C VAL A 487 -16.18 -31.88 -14.37
N GLY A 488 -17.48 -31.87 -14.08
CA GLY A 488 -18.08 -32.15 -12.77
C GLY A 488 -18.25 -30.90 -11.88
N PRO A 489 -19.20 -30.92 -10.94
CA PRO A 489 -19.32 -29.87 -9.94
C PRO A 489 -18.10 -29.82 -9.02
N TYR A 490 -17.95 -28.74 -8.22
CA TYR A 490 -16.91 -28.67 -7.20
C TYR A 490 -17.11 -29.72 -6.11
N ASP A 491 -16.02 -30.23 -5.50
CA ASP A 491 -16.07 -31.40 -4.61
C ASP A 491 -16.97 -31.20 -3.38
N GLY A 492 -17.00 -29.96 -2.83
CA GLY A 492 -17.86 -29.61 -1.70
C GLY A 492 -19.34 -29.39 -2.05
N TYR A 493 -19.73 -29.47 -3.35
CA TYR A 493 -21.05 -29.10 -3.81
C TYR A 493 -22.16 -29.96 -3.19
N ALA A 494 -22.02 -31.30 -3.19
CA ALA A 494 -23.06 -32.19 -2.73
C ALA A 494 -23.56 -31.89 -1.31
N ARG A 495 -22.68 -31.51 -0.41
CA ARG A 495 -22.98 -31.08 0.96
C ARG A 495 -23.71 -29.75 1.01
N ASN A 496 -23.38 -28.82 0.13
CA ASN A 496 -23.82 -27.43 0.14
C ASN A 496 -24.87 -27.14 -0.95
N ALA A 497 -25.39 -28.16 -1.66
CA ALA A 497 -26.24 -27.98 -2.83
C ALA A 497 -27.48 -27.14 -2.57
N ASP A 498 -28.17 -27.37 -1.47
CA ASP A 498 -29.41 -26.64 -1.13
C ASP A 498 -29.11 -25.17 -0.81
N ALA A 499 -28.02 -24.90 -0.05
CA ALA A 499 -27.59 -23.55 0.26
C ALA A 499 -27.10 -22.81 -0.99
N HIS A 500 -26.35 -23.46 -1.88
CA HIS A 500 -25.89 -22.87 -3.13
C HIS A 500 -27.07 -22.49 -4.03
N LYS A 501 -28.03 -23.42 -4.24
CA LYS A 501 -29.24 -23.16 -5.03
C LYS A 501 -30.09 -22.04 -4.43
N ARG A 502 -30.23 -22.00 -3.10
CA ARG A 502 -30.91 -20.91 -2.39
C ARG A 502 -30.31 -19.57 -2.74
N VAL A 503 -28.98 -19.45 -2.67
CA VAL A 503 -28.27 -18.20 -2.98
C VAL A 503 -28.44 -17.80 -4.45
N MET A 504 -28.40 -18.77 -5.40
CA MET A 504 -28.64 -18.48 -6.82
C MET A 504 -30.07 -17.96 -7.05
N LYS A 505 -31.05 -18.51 -6.35
CA LYS A 505 -32.41 -18.00 -6.39
C LYS A 505 -32.53 -16.60 -5.79
N GLN A 506 -31.86 -16.32 -4.69
CA GLN A 506 -31.82 -14.97 -4.10
C GLN A 506 -31.26 -13.92 -5.07
N HIS A 507 -30.19 -14.24 -5.82
CA HIS A 507 -29.68 -13.37 -6.87
C HIS A 507 -30.69 -13.16 -8.01
N ALA A 508 -31.37 -14.23 -8.45
CA ALA A 508 -32.41 -14.14 -9.47
C ALA A 508 -33.60 -13.30 -9.01
N ASP A 509 -34.05 -13.47 -7.76
CA ASP A 509 -35.13 -12.69 -7.15
C ASP A 509 -34.75 -11.20 -7.05
N ALA A 510 -33.51 -10.88 -6.63
CA ALA A 510 -32.96 -9.51 -6.61
C ALA A 510 -32.96 -8.89 -8.01
N ASN A 511 -32.56 -9.64 -9.06
CA ASN A 511 -32.65 -9.20 -10.46
C ASN A 511 -34.08 -8.90 -10.90
N GLY A 512 -35.03 -9.75 -10.50
CA GLY A 512 -36.45 -9.56 -10.79
C GLY A 512 -37.09 -8.33 -10.14
N ALA A 513 -36.54 -7.90 -8.99
CA ALA A 513 -36.97 -6.73 -8.23
C ALA A 513 -36.32 -5.42 -8.69
N ALA A 514 -35.29 -5.48 -9.55
CA ALA A 514 -34.54 -4.31 -9.99
C ALA A 514 -35.36 -3.37 -10.88
N ARG A 515 -35.18 -2.07 -10.68
CA ARG A 515 -35.86 -1.02 -11.50
C ARG A 515 -35.06 -0.78 -12.77
N ARG A 516 -35.76 -0.70 -13.90
CA ARG A 516 -35.22 -0.28 -15.19
C ARG A 516 -35.45 1.21 -15.33
N MET A 517 -34.44 1.93 -15.83
CA MET A 517 -34.45 3.38 -15.86
C MET A 517 -34.47 3.96 -17.28
N ASP A 518 -33.72 3.38 -18.22
CA ASP A 518 -33.56 3.93 -19.57
C ASP A 518 -33.26 2.84 -20.64
N ASP A 519 -32.95 3.28 -21.86
CA ASP A 519 -32.66 2.42 -23.00
C ASP A 519 -31.29 1.73 -22.91
N LEU A 520 -30.36 2.19 -22.06
CA LEU A 520 -29.04 1.57 -21.87
C LEU A 520 -29.11 0.40 -20.90
N ASP A 521 -29.79 0.55 -19.77
CA ASP A 521 -29.88 -0.48 -18.74
C ASP A 521 -30.89 -1.59 -19.08
N THR A 522 -31.98 -1.25 -19.77
CA THR A 522 -33.09 -2.18 -20.05
C THR A 522 -32.67 -3.44 -20.82
N PRO A 523 -31.86 -3.38 -21.93
CA PRO A 523 -31.38 -4.59 -22.59
C PRO A 523 -30.45 -5.43 -21.71
N VAL A 524 -29.65 -4.79 -20.86
CA VAL A 524 -28.72 -5.46 -19.95
C VAL A 524 -29.51 -6.25 -18.89
N TRP A 525 -30.53 -5.63 -18.28
CA TRP A 525 -31.42 -6.30 -17.33
C TRP A 525 -32.19 -7.48 -17.98
N ALA A 526 -32.61 -7.35 -19.24
CA ALA A 526 -33.28 -8.42 -19.95
C ALA A 526 -32.35 -9.64 -20.10
N ALA A 527 -31.14 -9.44 -20.59
CA ALA A 527 -30.12 -10.49 -20.73
C ALA A 527 -29.72 -11.10 -19.37
N ALA A 528 -29.58 -10.27 -18.32
CA ALA A 528 -29.34 -10.76 -16.97
C ALA A 528 -30.47 -11.68 -16.48
N THR A 529 -31.73 -11.33 -16.77
CA THR A 529 -32.90 -12.15 -16.43
C THR A 529 -32.85 -13.53 -17.11
N GLU A 530 -32.53 -13.59 -18.41
CA GLU A 530 -32.29 -14.84 -19.13
C GLU A 530 -31.15 -15.65 -18.52
N ALA A 531 -30.03 -15.01 -18.23
CA ALA A 531 -28.89 -15.68 -17.62
C ALA A 531 -29.24 -16.29 -16.26
N TRP A 532 -29.98 -15.58 -15.38
CA TRP A 532 -30.41 -16.11 -14.08
C TRP A 532 -31.45 -17.24 -14.20
N GLN A 533 -32.36 -17.18 -15.17
CA GLN A 533 -33.26 -18.30 -15.45
C GLN A 533 -32.49 -19.57 -15.84
N ASP A 534 -31.48 -19.41 -16.68
CA ASP A 534 -30.55 -20.49 -17.05
C ASP A 534 -29.73 -21.00 -15.87
N VAL A 535 -29.25 -20.14 -14.99
CA VAL A 535 -28.53 -20.50 -13.76
C VAL A 535 -29.38 -21.42 -12.89
N VAL A 536 -30.63 -21.05 -12.64
CA VAL A 536 -31.56 -21.87 -11.83
C VAL A 536 -31.81 -23.22 -12.53
N ARG A 537 -32.16 -23.20 -13.82
CA ARG A 537 -32.47 -24.40 -14.60
C ARG A 537 -31.25 -25.35 -14.74
N LEU A 538 -30.09 -24.83 -15.09
CA LEU A 538 -28.87 -25.63 -15.31
C LEU A 538 -28.25 -26.08 -13.97
N GLY A 539 -28.30 -25.23 -12.94
CA GLY A 539 -27.83 -25.55 -11.60
C GLY A 539 -28.58 -26.70 -10.95
N GLU A 540 -29.91 -26.79 -11.17
CA GLU A 540 -30.71 -27.96 -10.74
C GLU A 540 -30.22 -29.24 -11.41
N LYS A 541 -29.88 -29.19 -12.69
CA LYS A 541 -29.50 -30.37 -13.48
C LYS A 541 -28.05 -30.81 -13.25
N ASN A 542 -27.12 -29.87 -13.21
CA ASN A 542 -25.68 -30.13 -13.30
C ASN A 542 -24.94 -29.85 -11.99
N GLY A 543 -25.51 -29.06 -11.07
CA GLY A 543 -24.79 -28.39 -10.02
C GLY A 543 -23.90 -27.25 -10.55
N PHE A 544 -22.95 -26.80 -9.76
CA PHE A 544 -22.05 -25.72 -10.12
C PHE A 544 -20.57 -26.16 -10.00
N ARG A 545 -19.71 -25.67 -10.90
CA ARG A 545 -18.28 -25.93 -10.90
C ARG A 545 -17.52 -25.08 -9.86
N ASN A 546 -18.09 -23.92 -9.49
CA ASN A 546 -17.43 -22.90 -8.66
C ASN A 546 -18.33 -22.49 -7.51
N ALA A 547 -17.81 -22.52 -6.30
CA ALA A 547 -18.55 -22.08 -5.10
C ALA A 547 -18.72 -20.56 -5.05
N GLN A 548 -17.81 -19.80 -5.66
CA GLN A 548 -17.86 -18.35 -5.83
C GLN A 548 -17.43 -17.99 -7.24
N ALA A 549 -18.05 -16.94 -7.84
CA ALA A 549 -17.74 -16.53 -9.20
C ALA A 549 -17.27 -15.07 -9.32
N SER A 550 -17.87 -14.11 -8.61
CA SER A 550 -17.70 -12.69 -8.84
C SER A 550 -17.34 -11.89 -7.60
N VAL A 551 -16.50 -10.86 -7.80
CA VAL A 551 -16.11 -9.83 -6.81
C VAL A 551 -15.87 -8.51 -7.56
N LEU A 552 -15.88 -7.37 -6.86
CA LEU A 552 -15.36 -6.13 -7.43
C LEU A 552 -14.03 -5.78 -6.77
N ALA A 553 -12.95 -6.14 -7.46
CA ALA A 553 -11.58 -5.89 -7.02
C ALA A 553 -11.12 -4.46 -7.33
N PRO A 554 -10.08 -3.93 -6.67
CA PRO A 554 -9.59 -2.57 -6.88
C PRO A 554 -9.06 -2.29 -8.29
N THR A 555 -8.57 -3.30 -9.01
CA THR A 555 -7.99 -3.24 -10.37
C THR A 555 -6.93 -2.14 -10.58
N GLY A 556 -6.07 -1.88 -9.59
CA GLY A 556 -5.10 -0.80 -9.66
C GLY A 556 -4.09 -0.95 -10.80
N THR A 557 -3.10 -1.86 -10.67
CA THR A 557 -2.02 -2.04 -11.65
C THR A 557 -2.54 -2.60 -12.98
N ILE A 558 -3.48 -3.56 -12.95
CA ILE A 558 -4.05 -4.14 -14.17
C ILE A 558 -4.99 -3.16 -14.88
N GLY A 559 -5.65 -2.24 -14.17
CA GLY A 559 -6.41 -1.15 -14.77
C GLY A 559 -5.50 -0.22 -15.58
N LEU A 560 -4.32 0.15 -15.03
CA LEU A 560 -3.33 0.93 -15.77
C LEU A 560 -2.76 0.18 -17.00
N MET A 561 -2.62 -1.16 -16.90
CA MET A 561 -2.24 -2.00 -18.06
C MET A 561 -3.31 -1.99 -19.14
N MET A 562 -4.59 -1.90 -18.78
CA MET A 562 -5.73 -1.89 -19.71
C MET A 562 -6.11 -0.48 -20.19
N ASP A 563 -5.33 0.55 -19.86
CA ASP A 563 -5.63 1.96 -20.15
C ASP A 563 -7.01 2.42 -19.60
N CYS A 564 -7.38 1.92 -18.43
CA CYS A 564 -8.62 2.32 -17.78
C CYS A 564 -8.48 3.74 -17.16
N ASP A 565 -9.46 4.60 -17.40
CA ASP A 565 -9.55 5.93 -16.79
C ASP A 565 -9.92 5.84 -15.30
N THR A 566 -10.80 4.88 -14.93
CA THR A 566 -11.21 4.62 -13.55
C THR A 566 -10.95 3.17 -13.16
N THR A 567 -10.70 2.92 -11.87
CA THR A 567 -10.33 1.60 -11.33
C THR A 567 -11.53 0.93 -10.66
N GLY A 568 -11.75 -0.36 -10.94
CA GLY A 568 -12.83 -1.13 -10.33
C GLY A 568 -14.19 -0.45 -10.50
N VAL A 569 -14.90 -0.32 -9.39
CA VAL A 569 -16.22 0.33 -9.26
C VAL A 569 -16.11 1.83 -8.93
N GLU A 570 -14.87 2.34 -8.82
CA GLU A 570 -14.64 3.72 -8.40
C GLU A 570 -15.09 4.74 -9.45
N PRO A 571 -15.60 5.92 -9.03
CA PRO A 571 -15.70 7.08 -9.91
C PRO A 571 -14.29 7.59 -10.22
N ASP A 572 -14.17 8.59 -11.08
CA ASP A 572 -12.88 9.25 -11.23
C ASP A 572 -12.47 9.95 -9.92
N LEU A 573 -11.17 9.88 -9.60
CA LEU A 573 -10.63 10.57 -8.42
C LEU A 573 -10.72 12.10 -8.60
N ALA A 574 -10.33 12.58 -9.78
CA ALA A 574 -10.38 13.96 -10.24
C ALA A 574 -10.28 13.97 -11.77
N LEU A 575 -10.94 14.94 -12.45
CA LEU A 575 -10.91 15.07 -13.92
C LEU A 575 -9.50 15.32 -14.45
N VAL A 576 -8.67 15.96 -13.65
CA VAL A 576 -7.27 16.24 -13.93
C VAL A 576 -6.40 15.57 -12.87
N LYS A 577 -5.60 14.62 -13.30
CA LYS A 577 -4.67 13.87 -12.43
C LYS A 577 -3.26 14.39 -12.68
N PHE A 578 -2.55 14.73 -11.62
CA PHE A 578 -1.15 15.10 -11.70
C PHE A 578 -0.30 13.87 -11.45
N LYS A 579 0.38 13.40 -12.49
CA LYS A 579 1.39 12.37 -12.41
C LYS A 579 2.76 13.02 -12.31
N LYS A 580 3.43 12.84 -11.18
CA LYS A 580 4.84 13.27 -11.09
C LYS A 580 5.64 12.49 -12.13
N LEU A 581 6.22 13.23 -13.07
CA LEU A 581 7.08 12.67 -14.09
C LEU A 581 8.46 12.42 -13.49
N VAL A 582 8.98 11.35 -13.90
CA VAL A 582 10.31 10.87 -13.69
C VAL A 582 11.29 11.81 -14.45
N GLY A 583 12.08 12.58 -13.72
CA GLY A 583 12.98 13.61 -14.29
C GLY A 583 12.66 15.05 -13.89
N GLY A 584 11.70 15.26 -12.96
CA GLY A 584 11.33 16.60 -12.48
C GLY A 584 10.32 17.28 -13.39
N GLY A 585 9.07 17.20 -13.02
CA GLY A 585 7.92 17.78 -13.70
C GLY A 585 6.67 17.01 -13.34
N SER A 586 5.50 17.61 -13.49
CA SER A 586 4.23 16.89 -13.38
C SER A 586 3.58 16.86 -14.76
N MET A 587 3.11 15.70 -15.20
CA MET A 587 2.24 15.59 -16.35
C MET A 587 0.80 15.65 -15.89
N GLN A 588 0.06 16.56 -16.49
CA GLN A 588 -1.36 16.71 -16.29
C GLN A 588 -2.07 15.77 -17.27
N ILE A 589 -2.93 14.90 -16.78
CA ILE A 589 -3.73 13.97 -17.58
C ILE A 589 -5.19 14.35 -17.35
N VAL A 590 -5.84 14.84 -18.39
CA VAL A 590 -7.31 15.00 -18.42
C VAL A 590 -7.91 13.64 -18.75
N ASN A 591 -9.01 13.29 -18.09
CA ASN A 591 -9.73 12.05 -18.34
C ASN A 591 -10.14 11.96 -19.84
N ASN A 592 -9.73 10.88 -20.50
CA ASN A 592 -9.96 10.67 -21.94
C ASN A 592 -11.44 10.49 -22.30
N THR A 593 -12.28 10.19 -21.31
CA THR A 593 -13.72 9.96 -21.50
C THR A 593 -14.52 11.28 -21.61
N VAL A 594 -13.99 12.40 -21.09
CA VAL A 594 -14.70 13.70 -21.08
C VAL A 594 -15.21 14.13 -22.47
N PRO A 595 -14.41 14.09 -23.57
CA PRO A 595 -14.90 14.45 -24.89
C PRO A 595 -16.06 13.57 -25.38
N THR A 596 -16.05 12.27 -25.03
CA THR A 596 -17.13 11.35 -25.38
C THR A 596 -18.42 11.67 -24.63
N ALA A 597 -18.29 11.96 -23.32
CA ALA A 597 -19.43 12.40 -22.50
C ALA A 597 -20.07 13.69 -23.07
N LEU A 598 -19.26 14.68 -23.41
CA LEU A 598 -19.76 15.94 -23.95
C LEU A 598 -20.45 15.76 -25.30
N ARG A 599 -19.93 14.87 -26.20
CA ARG A 599 -20.65 14.52 -27.44
C ARG A 599 -22.01 13.88 -27.14
N ARG A 600 -22.07 12.95 -26.21
CA ARG A 600 -23.31 12.29 -25.79
C ARG A 600 -24.33 13.31 -25.26
N LEU A 601 -23.89 14.33 -24.55
CA LEU A 601 -24.71 15.43 -24.01
C LEU A 601 -25.10 16.47 -25.09
N GLY A 602 -24.66 16.31 -26.34
CA GLY A 602 -25.05 17.12 -27.49
C GLY A 602 -24.23 18.40 -27.72
N TYR A 603 -23.03 18.50 -27.14
CA TYR A 603 -22.10 19.60 -27.39
C TYR A 603 -21.37 19.46 -28.72
N GLN A 604 -21.14 20.60 -29.37
CA GLN A 604 -20.41 20.67 -30.64
C GLN A 604 -18.89 20.62 -30.42
N PRO A 605 -18.09 20.20 -31.44
CA PRO A 605 -16.64 20.04 -31.29
C PRO A 605 -15.93 21.24 -30.67
N GLU A 606 -16.28 22.47 -31.09
CA GLU A 606 -15.67 23.70 -30.60
C GLU A 606 -15.98 23.97 -29.13
N GLN A 607 -17.20 23.62 -28.70
CA GLN A 607 -17.59 23.69 -27.28
C GLN A 607 -16.82 22.63 -26.46
N ILE A 608 -16.67 21.45 -27.01
CA ILE A 608 -15.92 20.36 -26.36
C ILE A 608 -14.47 20.78 -26.14
N GLU A 609 -13.81 21.34 -27.15
CA GLU A 609 -12.43 21.83 -27.02
C GLU A 609 -12.32 22.93 -25.94
N ALA A 610 -13.25 23.90 -25.91
CA ALA A 610 -13.25 24.94 -24.91
C ALA A 610 -13.47 24.41 -23.48
N ILE A 611 -14.39 23.47 -23.30
CA ILE A 611 -14.65 22.82 -22.00
C ILE A 611 -13.45 21.99 -21.55
N VAL A 612 -12.85 21.20 -22.43
CA VAL A 612 -11.65 20.38 -22.12
C VAL A 612 -10.46 21.28 -21.75
N ALA A 613 -10.27 22.40 -22.46
CA ALA A 613 -9.24 23.39 -22.14
C ALA A 613 -9.47 23.98 -20.74
N HIS A 614 -10.71 24.36 -20.43
CA HIS A 614 -11.09 24.87 -19.09
C HIS A 614 -10.80 23.83 -18.00
N ILE A 615 -11.22 22.58 -18.20
CA ILE A 615 -10.95 21.48 -17.25
C ILE A 615 -9.44 21.30 -17.04
N SER A 616 -8.64 21.37 -18.12
CA SER A 616 -7.19 21.24 -18.04
C SER A 616 -6.55 22.35 -17.20
N GLU A 617 -7.10 23.54 -17.22
CA GLU A 617 -6.60 24.72 -16.48
C GLU A 617 -7.11 24.74 -15.03
N HIS A 618 -8.41 24.51 -14.82
CA HIS A 618 -9.09 24.70 -13.53
C HIS A 618 -9.28 23.39 -12.73
N GLY A 619 -9.14 22.24 -13.37
CA GLY A 619 -9.28 20.93 -12.73
C GLY A 619 -10.71 20.45 -12.50
N ASN A 620 -11.71 21.26 -12.82
CA ASN A 620 -13.14 20.98 -12.65
C ASN A 620 -13.99 21.61 -13.76
N VAL A 621 -15.30 21.39 -13.74
CA VAL A 621 -16.26 21.87 -14.77
C VAL A 621 -17.00 23.16 -14.37
N VAL A 622 -16.76 23.68 -13.18
CA VAL A 622 -17.48 24.87 -12.70
C VAL A 622 -17.13 26.06 -13.58
N ASP A 623 -18.15 26.77 -14.07
CA ASP A 623 -18.02 27.89 -14.98
C ASP A 623 -17.32 27.58 -16.34
N ALA A 624 -17.25 26.31 -16.74
CA ALA A 624 -16.71 25.94 -18.05
C ALA A 624 -17.52 26.55 -19.18
N PRO A 625 -16.86 27.17 -20.21
CA PRO A 625 -17.53 27.93 -21.25
C PRO A 625 -18.56 27.09 -22.03
N GLY A 626 -19.83 27.51 -21.96
CA GLY A 626 -20.93 26.88 -22.70
C GLY A 626 -21.42 25.54 -22.10
N LEU A 627 -20.86 25.04 -21.01
CA LEU A 627 -21.36 23.86 -20.31
C LEU A 627 -22.58 24.23 -19.47
N LYS A 628 -23.68 23.50 -19.67
CA LYS A 628 -24.89 23.71 -18.90
C LYS A 628 -24.74 23.19 -17.47
N GLN A 629 -25.24 23.91 -16.51
CA GLN A 629 -25.14 23.55 -15.10
C GLN A 629 -25.80 22.21 -14.76
N GLU A 630 -26.89 21.87 -15.46
CA GLU A 630 -27.59 20.57 -15.33
C GLU A 630 -26.71 19.34 -15.70
N HIS A 631 -25.61 19.56 -16.44
CA HIS A 631 -24.68 18.50 -16.85
C HIS A 631 -23.46 18.39 -15.93
N TYR A 632 -23.30 19.27 -14.95
CA TYR A 632 -22.13 19.26 -14.07
C TYR A 632 -21.98 17.95 -13.30
N GLU A 633 -23.09 17.38 -12.86
CA GLU A 633 -23.11 16.13 -12.05
C GLU A 633 -22.52 14.90 -12.77
N VAL A 634 -22.54 14.90 -14.11
CA VAL A 634 -21.92 13.84 -14.92
C VAL A 634 -20.40 13.79 -14.72
N PHE A 635 -19.80 14.90 -14.36
CA PHE A 635 -18.37 15.11 -14.18
C PHE A 635 -17.94 15.18 -12.71
N ASP A 636 -18.83 14.86 -11.77
CA ASP A 636 -18.51 14.82 -10.35
C ASP A 636 -17.52 13.67 -10.07
N CYS A 637 -16.53 13.95 -9.24
CA CYS A 637 -15.43 13.05 -8.93
C CYS A 637 -15.45 12.60 -7.47
N ALA A 638 -14.59 11.65 -7.09
CA ALA A 638 -14.47 11.22 -5.70
C ALA A 638 -13.94 12.34 -4.77
N MET A 639 -13.14 13.25 -5.31
CA MET A 639 -12.48 14.34 -4.57
C MET A 639 -12.54 15.63 -5.38
N GLY A 640 -12.31 16.75 -4.71
CA GLY A 640 -12.25 18.07 -5.34
C GLY A 640 -13.45 18.96 -5.01
N GLU A 641 -13.62 20.05 -5.78
CA GLU A 641 -14.66 21.06 -5.54
C GLU A 641 -16.08 20.50 -5.73
N ARG A 642 -16.23 19.59 -6.71
CA ARG A 642 -17.45 18.84 -6.98
C ARG A 642 -17.24 17.37 -6.63
N ALA A 643 -17.23 17.09 -5.32
CA ALA A 643 -17.09 15.74 -4.82
C ALA A 643 -18.47 15.05 -4.72
N ILE A 644 -18.51 13.77 -5.10
CA ILE A 644 -19.64 12.87 -4.88
C ILE A 644 -19.89 12.75 -3.37
N SER A 645 -21.16 12.77 -2.96
CA SER A 645 -21.53 12.61 -1.55
C SER A 645 -21.11 11.23 -1.01
N ALA A 646 -20.82 11.14 0.29
CA ALA A 646 -20.53 9.85 0.94
C ALA A 646 -21.62 8.80 0.65
N MET A 647 -22.89 9.21 0.75
CA MET A 647 -24.02 8.34 0.45
C MET A 647 -24.15 8.00 -1.04
N GLY A 648 -23.64 8.81 -1.96
CA GLY A 648 -23.55 8.46 -3.38
C GLY A 648 -22.65 7.25 -3.61
N HIS A 649 -21.50 7.21 -2.93
CA HIS A 649 -20.62 6.04 -2.93
C HIS A 649 -21.29 4.80 -2.34
N VAL A 650 -21.95 4.94 -1.18
CA VAL A 650 -22.63 3.82 -0.48
C VAL A 650 -23.79 3.26 -1.32
N ARG A 651 -24.63 4.12 -1.92
CA ARG A 651 -25.75 3.69 -2.76
C ARG A 651 -25.29 3.01 -4.04
N MET A 652 -24.19 3.42 -4.64
CA MET A 652 -23.60 2.71 -5.79
C MET A 652 -23.17 1.28 -5.39
N MET A 653 -22.51 1.13 -4.23
CA MET A 653 -22.18 -0.21 -3.72
C MET A 653 -23.42 -1.04 -3.48
N ALA A 654 -24.45 -0.45 -2.87
CA ALA A 654 -25.73 -1.12 -2.59
C ALA A 654 -26.47 -1.57 -3.86
N ALA A 655 -26.32 -0.84 -4.96
CA ALA A 655 -26.91 -1.21 -6.26
C ALA A 655 -26.24 -2.45 -6.89
N ALA A 656 -24.94 -2.64 -6.65
CA ALA A 656 -24.18 -3.77 -7.21
C ALA A 656 -24.12 -4.99 -6.27
N GLN A 657 -24.12 -4.80 -4.94
CA GLN A 657 -23.87 -5.85 -3.95
C GLN A 657 -24.82 -7.06 -4.03
N PRO A 658 -26.15 -6.93 -4.29
CA PRO A 658 -27.07 -8.08 -4.38
C PRO A 658 -26.76 -9.05 -5.51
N PHE A 659 -25.92 -8.66 -6.46
CA PHE A 659 -25.54 -9.44 -7.63
C PHE A 659 -24.14 -10.02 -7.56
N LEU A 660 -23.39 -9.81 -6.47
CA LEU A 660 -22.04 -10.32 -6.29
C LEU A 660 -22.00 -11.48 -5.31
N SER A 661 -21.35 -12.57 -5.70
CA SER A 661 -21.10 -13.70 -4.80
C SER A 661 -20.12 -13.34 -3.67
N GLY A 662 -19.06 -12.61 -3.98
CA GLY A 662 -18.20 -12.00 -2.99
C GLY A 662 -18.66 -10.59 -2.58
N ALA A 663 -17.74 -9.65 -2.40
CA ALA A 663 -18.03 -8.30 -1.95
C ALA A 663 -17.38 -7.25 -2.87
N ILE A 664 -17.29 -6.02 -2.40
CA ILE A 664 -16.85 -4.86 -3.17
C ILE A 664 -15.66 -4.20 -2.45
N SER A 665 -14.56 -4.05 -3.15
CA SER A 665 -13.48 -3.18 -2.73
C SER A 665 -13.76 -1.77 -3.24
N LYS A 666 -14.17 -0.90 -2.35
CA LYS A 666 -14.42 0.52 -2.64
C LYS A 666 -14.15 1.37 -1.43
N THR A 667 -13.56 2.53 -1.68
CA THR A 667 -13.38 3.57 -0.68
C THR A 667 -14.54 4.56 -0.74
N VAL A 668 -15.17 4.84 0.39
CA VAL A 668 -16.07 5.98 0.55
C VAL A 668 -15.22 7.19 0.88
N ASN A 669 -15.05 8.08 -0.09
CA ASN A 669 -14.27 9.28 0.09
C ASN A 669 -15.10 10.34 0.82
N LEU A 670 -14.49 11.02 1.79
CA LEU A 670 -15.07 12.07 2.61
C LEU A 670 -14.19 13.32 2.52
N PRO A 671 -14.78 14.52 2.46
CA PRO A 671 -14.00 15.74 2.53
C PRO A 671 -13.34 15.90 3.91
N GLU A 672 -12.31 16.72 3.99
CA GLU A 672 -11.62 17.03 5.26
C GLU A 672 -12.57 17.56 6.34
N SER A 673 -13.61 18.30 5.92
CA SER A 673 -14.65 18.88 6.80
C SER A 673 -15.65 17.86 7.35
N ALA A 674 -15.62 16.61 6.87
CA ALA A 674 -16.56 15.57 7.33
C ALA A 674 -16.44 15.34 8.85
N THR A 675 -17.60 15.15 9.50
CA THR A 675 -17.69 14.93 10.94
C THR A 675 -17.64 13.45 11.29
N VAL A 676 -17.48 13.15 12.58
CA VAL A 676 -17.53 11.76 13.07
C VAL A 676 -18.94 11.20 12.92
N GLU A 677 -19.98 12.04 13.10
CA GLU A 677 -21.39 11.69 12.92
C GLU A 677 -21.69 11.21 11.50
N GLU A 678 -21.11 11.87 10.47
CA GLU A 678 -21.25 11.45 9.08
C GLU A 678 -20.57 10.09 8.83
N VAL A 679 -19.45 9.79 9.48
CA VAL A 679 -18.82 8.46 9.42
C VAL A 679 -19.69 7.40 10.09
N GLU A 680 -20.26 7.72 11.23
CA GLU A 680 -21.19 6.85 11.97
C GLU A 680 -22.45 6.54 11.13
N GLU A 681 -23.03 7.56 10.50
CA GLU A 681 -24.16 7.41 9.58
C GLU A 681 -23.80 6.53 8.38
N VAL A 682 -22.66 6.75 7.74
CA VAL A 682 -22.18 5.95 6.60
C VAL A 682 -22.05 4.47 6.98
N TYR A 683 -21.49 4.15 8.14
CA TYR A 683 -21.39 2.78 8.61
C TYR A 683 -22.75 2.17 8.95
N TYR A 684 -23.65 2.92 9.57
CA TYR A 684 -24.99 2.46 9.90
C TYR A 684 -25.83 2.21 8.64
N GLU A 685 -25.85 3.15 7.69
CA GLU A 685 -26.56 3.00 6.42
C GLU A 685 -25.99 1.87 5.55
N GLY A 686 -24.69 1.63 5.61
CA GLY A 686 -24.08 0.47 4.94
C GLY A 686 -24.68 -0.85 5.40
N TRP A 687 -24.93 -1.02 6.70
CA TRP A 687 -25.64 -2.18 7.25
C TRP A 687 -27.09 -2.24 6.76
N LYS A 688 -27.83 -1.15 6.85
CA LYS A 688 -29.23 -1.06 6.41
C LYS A 688 -29.44 -1.40 4.93
N LEU A 689 -28.48 -0.99 4.10
CA LEU A 689 -28.51 -1.24 2.65
C LEU A 689 -27.97 -2.62 2.25
N GLY A 690 -27.56 -3.45 3.21
CA GLY A 690 -27.13 -4.83 2.98
C GLY A 690 -25.74 -4.95 2.33
N LEU A 691 -24.83 -4.01 2.60
CA LEU A 691 -23.45 -4.15 2.21
C LEU A 691 -22.75 -5.24 3.01
N LYS A 692 -21.73 -5.86 2.43
CA LYS A 692 -20.91 -6.87 3.12
C LYS A 692 -19.72 -6.26 3.86
N ALA A 693 -19.14 -5.19 3.30
CA ALA A 693 -18.03 -4.47 3.92
C ALA A 693 -18.03 -3.02 3.46
N LEU A 694 -17.39 -2.14 4.25
CA LEU A 694 -17.26 -0.74 3.95
C LEU A 694 -15.96 -0.19 4.57
N ALA A 695 -15.23 0.64 3.81
CA ALA A 695 -14.09 1.39 4.26
C ALA A 695 -14.23 2.85 3.83
N ILE A 696 -13.81 3.77 4.69
CA ILE A 696 -13.83 5.21 4.39
C ILE A 696 -12.42 5.76 4.23
N TYR A 697 -12.32 6.90 3.58
CA TYR A 697 -11.12 7.71 3.56
C TYR A 697 -11.49 9.18 3.62
N ARG A 698 -11.18 9.85 4.73
CA ARG A 698 -11.35 11.30 4.88
C ARG A 698 -10.07 12.00 4.41
N ASP A 699 -10.22 13.04 3.61
CA ASP A 699 -9.08 13.81 3.10
C ASP A 699 -8.21 14.31 4.26
N ASN A 700 -6.89 14.28 4.09
CA ASN A 700 -5.88 14.67 5.10
C ASN A 700 -5.90 13.90 6.43
N CYS A 701 -6.59 12.75 6.54
CA CYS A 701 -6.57 11.96 7.77
C CYS A 701 -5.25 11.22 8.01
N LYS A 702 -4.46 10.95 6.97
CA LYS A 702 -3.12 10.31 7.06
C LYS A 702 -2.01 11.24 6.58
N VAL A 703 -0.84 11.16 7.20
CA VAL A 703 0.36 11.92 6.80
C VAL A 703 0.84 11.51 5.41
N GLY A 704 0.88 10.22 5.12
CA GLY A 704 1.26 9.68 3.82
C GLY A 704 0.07 9.51 2.88
N GLN A 705 -0.22 10.47 2.01
CA GLN A 705 -1.27 10.34 0.98
C GLN A 705 -0.71 9.78 -0.33
N PRO A 706 -1.20 8.64 -0.83
CA PRO A 706 -0.72 8.05 -2.09
C PRO A 706 -1.19 8.78 -3.35
N LEU A 707 -2.30 9.53 -3.29
CA LEU A 707 -2.89 10.30 -4.39
C LEU A 707 -3.40 11.64 -3.86
N SER A 708 -3.20 12.73 -4.60
CA SER A 708 -3.78 14.05 -4.29
C SER A 708 -4.42 14.66 -5.54
N ALA A 709 -5.57 15.28 -5.38
CA ALA A 709 -6.26 16.02 -6.43
C ALA A 709 -5.67 17.44 -6.65
N LYS A 710 -4.82 17.91 -5.72
CA LYS A 710 -4.14 19.21 -5.84
C LYS A 710 -2.67 19.01 -6.15
N LYS A 711 -2.13 19.83 -7.08
CA LYS A 711 -0.70 20.10 -7.12
C LYS A 711 -0.33 20.53 -5.70
N LYS A 712 0.56 19.80 -5.02
CA LYS A 712 1.32 20.38 -3.92
C LYS A 712 2.28 21.38 -4.58
N ASP A 713 1.76 22.53 -4.94
CA ASP A 713 2.58 23.71 -4.91
C ASP A 713 2.99 23.85 -3.45
N GLU A 714 4.23 24.19 -3.22
CA GLU A 714 4.70 24.71 -1.95
C GLU A 714 3.81 25.92 -1.60
N ALA A 715 2.60 25.64 -1.17
CA ALA A 715 1.59 26.63 -0.87
C ALA A 715 1.84 27.10 0.55
N LYS A 716 2.35 28.30 0.64
CA LYS A 716 2.05 29.20 1.76
C LYS A 716 0.61 28.98 2.20
N ALA A 717 0.43 28.59 3.46
CA ALA A 717 -0.87 28.54 4.09
C ALA A 717 -1.48 29.94 4.07
N GLU A 718 -2.50 30.17 3.23
CA GLU A 718 -3.36 31.33 3.35
C GLU A 718 -4.37 31.09 4.47
N LYS A 719 -4.22 31.84 5.56
CA LYS A 719 -5.26 32.05 6.57
C LYS A 719 -6.35 32.95 6.01
N PRO A 720 -7.62 32.78 6.41
CA PRO A 720 -8.71 33.62 5.94
C PRO A 720 -8.47 35.09 6.33
N ALA A 721 -8.79 35.99 5.37
CA ALA A 721 -8.58 37.40 5.46
C ALA A 721 -9.36 38.05 6.60
N SER A 722 -8.66 38.55 7.60
CA SER A 722 -9.10 39.64 8.46
C SER A 722 -8.27 40.87 8.14
N ALA A 723 -8.89 42.06 8.20
CA ALA A 723 -8.47 43.38 7.75
C ALA A 723 -7.00 43.77 8.07
N PRO A 724 -6.43 44.74 7.31
CA PRO A 724 -5.01 44.93 7.22
C PRO A 724 -4.40 45.53 8.49
N ALA A 725 -3.55 44.78 9.16
CA ALA A 725 -2.56 45.23 10.10
C ALA A 725 -1.16 45.02 9.50
N ALA A 726 -0.24 45.92 9.79
CA ALA A 726 1.07 46.07 9.17
C ALA A 726 1.87 44.77 9.07
N ALA A 727 2.58 44.60 7.94
CA ALA A 727 3.37 43.47 7.60
C ALA A 727 4.54 43.26 8.59
N GLU A 728 4.47 42.18 9.39
CA GLU A 728 5.63 41.57 10.07
C GLU A 728 6.32 40.59 9.12
N LYS A 729 7.62 40.80 8.93
CA LYS A 729 8.47 39.91 8.14
C LYS A 729 8.70 38.60 8.89
N VAL A 730 8.24 37.48 8.37
CA VAL A 730 8.60 36.15 8.85
C VAL A 730 9.99 35.79 8.32
N VAL A 731 10.95 35.60 9.24
CA VAL A 731 12.31 35.12 8.93
C VAL A 731 12.32 33.59 9.06
N GLU A 732 12.50 32.90 7.94
CA GLU A 732 12.69 31.43 7.91
C GLU A 732 14.13 31.10 8.29
N TYR A 733 14.34 30.45 9.44
CA TYR A 733 15.66 30.00 9.87
C TYR A 733 15.98 28.63 9.25
N ARG A 734 16.91 28.60 8.29
CA ARG A 734 17.54 27.35 7.85
C ARG A 734 18.89 27.23 8.55
N PRO A 735 19.15 26.17 9.35
CA PRO A 735 20.45 26.00 9.98
C PRO A 735 21.53 25.83 8.91
N VAL A 736 22.50 26.73 8.88
CA VAL A 736 23.64 26.71 7.98
C VAL A 736 24.89 26.37 8.78
N ARG A 737 25.64 25.35 8.35
CA ARG A 737 26.87 24.93 9.04
C ARG A 737 27.94 26.04 9.03
N LYS A 738 28.25 26.59 10.19
CA LYS A 738 29.34 27.54 10.39
C LYS A 738 30.63 26.77 10.68
N ARG A 739 31.50 26.56 9.67
CA ARG A 739 32.79 25.88 9.87
C ARG A 739 33.81 26.79 10.53
N LEU A 740 34.63 26.25 11.43
CA LEU A 740 35.74 26.99 12.02
C LEU A 740 36.79 27.33 10.94
N PRO A 741 37.48 28.47 11.07
CA PRO A 741 38.64 28.82 10.23
C PRO A 741 39.81 27.83 10.44
N LYS A 742 40.69 27.73 9.44
CA LYS A 742 41.89 26.84 9.52
C LYS A 742 42.76 27.10 10.72
N GLY A 743 43.01 28.37 11.04
CA GLY A 743 43.70 28.80 12.28
C GLY A 743 42.64 29.26 13.27
N ARG A 744 42.57 28.67 14.44
CA ARG A 744 41.56 28.92 15.47
C ARG A 744 42.14 28.75 16.87
N PRO A 745 41.66 29.52 17.87
CA PRO A 745 42.04 29.33 19.25
C PRO A 745 41.48 28.02 19.79
N GLY A 746 42.22 27.34 20.65
CA GLY A 746 41.73 26.09 21.27
C GLY A 746 42.50 25.78 22.55
N ILE A 747 41.85 25.09 23.46
CA ILE A 747 42.38 24.60 24.74
C ILE A 747 42.50 23.10 24.67
N THR A 748 43.64 22.53 25.04
CA THR A 748 43.81 21.09 25.17
C THR A 748 44.00 20.73 26.62
N THR A 749 43.12 19.91 27.16
CA THR A 749 43.12 19.43 28.54
C THR A 749 43.40 17.93 28.55
N SER A 750 44.42 17.49 29.30
CA SER A 750 44.60 16.08 29.65
C SER A 750 43.68 15.73 30.80
N PHE A 751 43.16 14.51 30.82
CA PHE A 751 42.30 14.07 31.92
C PHE A 751 42.47 12.59 32.22
N THR A 752 42.17 12.24 33.47
CA THR A 752 42.04 10.85 33.92
C THR A 752 40.70 10.66 34.65
N VAL A 753 39.91 9.65 34.25
CA VAL A 753 38.63 9.28 34.88
C VAL A 753 38.64 7.79 35.16
N GLY A 754 38.60 7.40 36.45
CA GLY A 754 38.56 6.00 36.85
C GLY A 754 39.74 5.17 36.29
N GLY A 755 40.93 5.80 36.08
CA GLY A 755 42.14 5.17 35.50
C GLY A 755 42.16 5.12 33.96
N ALA A 756 41.16 5.66 33.26
CA ALA A 756 41.23 5.88 31.84
C ALA A 756 41.75 7.28 31.53
N GLU A 757 42.80 7.36 30.73
CA GLU A 757 43.46 8.58 30.36
C GLU A 757 43.08 9.06 28.96
N GLY A 758 42.98 10.37 28.77
CA GLY A 758 42.67 10.96 27.47
C GLY A 758 43.03 12.45 27.38
N TYR A 759 42.82 12.98 26.17
CA TYR A 759 42.95 14.41 25.86
C TYR A 759 41.67 14.92 25.25
N MET A 760 41.23 16.07 25.70
CA MET A 760 40.15 16.85 25.11
C MET A 760 40.73 18.13 24.50
N THR A 761 40.52 18.36 23.22
CA THR A 761 40.84 19.61 22.55
C THR A 761 39.56 20.32 22.17
N ALA A 762 39.32 21.47 22.76
CA ALA A 762 38.13 22.30 22.53
C ALA A 762 38.54 23.54 21.75
N ASN A 763 38.03 23.75 20.54
CA ASN A 763 38.36 24.87 19.66
C ASN A 763 37.18 25.82 19.50
N SER A 764 37.47 27.12 19.57
CA SER A 764 36.52 28.22 19.51
C SER A 764 36.59 28.97 18.19
N TYR A 765 35.48 29.60 17.80
CA TYR A 765 35.54 30.68 16.82
C TYR A 765 36.24 31.88 17.40
N PRO A 766 36.86 32.72 16.55
CA PRO A 766 37.54 33.94 17.07
C PRO A 766 36.61 34.89 17.85
N ASP A 767 35.29 34.87 17.45
CA ASP A 767 34.31 35.86 17.93
C ASP A 767 33.00 35.21 18.48
N ASP A 768 32.91 33.88 18.63
CA ASP A 768 31.58 33.24 18.77
C ASP A 768 31.62 31.86 19.51
N GLY A 769 32.39 31.73 20.55
CA GLY A 769 32.35 30.57 21.45
C GLY A 769 32.87 29.26 20.88
N LEU A 770 32.57 28.16 21.60
CA LEU A 770 33.00 26.79 21.25
C LEU A 770 32.36 26.28 19.97
N GLY A 771 33.15 25.77 19.02
CA GLY A 771 32.65 25.26 17.74
C GLY A 771 33.05 23.82 17.42
N GLU A 772 34.07 23.25 18.11
CA GLU A 772 34.39 21.83 17.93
C GLU A 772 35.14 21.27 19.14
N VAL A 773 35.02 19.99 19.36
CA VAL A 773 35.71 19.22 20.41
C VAL A 773 36.32 17.98 19.79
N PHE A 774 37.55 17.68 20.09
CA PHE A 774 38.23 16.43 19.77
C PHE A 774 38.59 15.68 21.06
N LEU A 775 38.27 14.39 21.07
CA LEU A 775 38.54 13.50 22.19
C LEU A 775 39.48 12.37 21.76
N LYS A 776 40.61 12.27 22.44
CA LYS A 776 41.63 11.25 22.18
C LYS A 776 41.89 10.42 23.42
N MET A 777 41.59 9.13 23.37
CA MET A 777 41.87 8.20 24.43
C MET A 777 43.26 7.59 24.29
N SER A 778 43.96 7.34 25.36
CA SER A 778 45.36 6.88 25.37
C SER A 778 45.58 5.50 24.72
N LYS A 779 44.58 4.61 24.77
CA LYS A 779 44.62 3.29 24.11
C LYS A 779 44.06 3.36 22.69
N GLN A 780 44.93 3.71 21.73
CA GLN A 780 44.57 3.73 20.30
C GLN A 780 44.07 2.34 19.81
N GLY A 781 43.05 2.31 18.94
CA GLY A 781 42.48 1.09 18.37
C GLY A 781 41.49 0.36 19.28
N SER A 782 41.17 0.87 20.46
CA SER A 782 40.11 0.30 21.30
C SER A 782 38.74 0.77 20.85
N THR A 783 37.70 -0.02 21.11
CA THR A 783 36.29 0.34 20.85
C THR A 783 35.95 1.69 21.50
N LEU A 784 36.38 1.91 22.73
CA LEU A 784 36.18 3.19 23.44
C LEU A 784 36.79 4.37 22.69
N ALA A 785 38.04 4.26 22.22
CA ALA A 785 38.68 5.32 21.44
C ALA A 785 37.90 5.65 20.17
N GLY A 786 37.46 4.64 19.41
CA GLY A 786 36.67 4.84 18.21
C GLY A 786 35.29 5.47 18.47
N MET A 787 34.62 5.06 19.54
CA MET A 787 33.32 5.64 19.96
C MET A 787 33.49 7.11 20.40
N MET A 788 34.55 7.44 21.14
CA MET A 788 34.81 8.82 21.57
C MET A 788 35.19 9.71 20.40
N ASP A 789 35.91 9.21 19.40
CA ASP A 789 36.19 9.94 18.17
C ASP A 789 34.90 10.25 17.40
N ALA A 790 34.04 9.25 17.19
CA ALA A 790 32.73 9.41 16.51
C ALA A 790 31.80 10.38 17.28
N PHE A 791 31.74 10.24 18.59
CA PHE A 791 30.96 11.11 19.46
C PHE A 791 31.43 12.58 19.38
N SER A 792 32.77 12.82 19.42
CA SER A 792 33.32 14.16 19.30
C SER A 792 33.01 14.83 17.97
N ILE A 793 32.94 14.04 16.85
CA ILE A 793 32.54 14.53 15.54
C ILE A 793 31.06 14.93 15.55
N ALA A 794 30.18 14.11 16.13
CA ALA A 794 28.74 14.39 16.20
C ALA A 794 28.45 15.68 16.99
N VAL A 795 29.07 15.83 18.17
CA VAL A 795 28.93 17.03 19.01
C VAL A 795 29.47 18.27 18.27
N SER A 796 30.65 18.18 17.65
CA SER A 796 31.23 19.28 16.88
C SER A 796 30.33 19.71 15.71
N VAL A 797 29.79 18.76 14.95
CA VAL A 797 28.90 19.07 13.84
C VAL A 797 27.62 19.73 14.34
N GLY A 798 27.05 19.27 15.42
CA GLY A 798 25.83 19.86 16.00
C GLY A 798 26.06 21.29 16.47
N MET A 799 27.18 21.59 17.17
CA MET A 799 27.55 22.95 17.56
C MET A 799 27.75 23.87 16.33
N GLN A 800 28.34 23.35 15.25
CA GLN A 800 28.54 24.11 14.01
C GLN A 800 27.22 24.40 13.27
N TYR A 801 26.16 23.66 13.57
CA TYR A 801 24.77 23.92 13.12
C TYR A 801 23.95 24.77 14.11
N GLY A 802 24.56 25.22 15.21
CA GLY A 802 23.95 26.15 16.16
C GLY A 802 23.28 25.49 17.37
N VAL A 803 23.57 24.22 17.67
CA VAL A 803 23.12 23.61 18.92
C VAL A 803 23.91 24.19 20.07
N PRO A 804 23.29 24.83 21.07
CA PRO A 804 23.98 25.48 22.19
C PRO A 804 24.70 24.47 23.09
N LEU A 805 25.88 24.87 23.68
CA LEU A 805 26.65 24.01 24.56
C LEU A 805 25.87 23.58 25.80
N GLU A 806 25.05 24.47 26.37
CA GLU A 806 24.19 24.16 27.53
C GLU A 806 23.21 23.02 27.26
N THR A 807 22.75 22.83 26.01
CA THR A 807 21.92 21.69 25.62
C THR A 807 22.67 20.38 25.81
N TYR A 808 23.91 20.32 25.36
CA TYR A 808 24.76 19.13 25.56
C TYR A 808 25.10 18.92 27.05
N VAL A 809 25.46 19.97 27.76
CA VAL A 809 25.78 19.90 29.21
C VAL A 809 24.58 19.34 29.98
N SER A 810 23.35 19.86 29.74
CA SER A 810 22.14 19.41 30.44
C SER A 810 21.79 17.94 30.17
N LYS A 811 22.18 17.40 29.01
CA LYS A 811 21.89 16.01 28.64
C LYS A 811 22.95 15.01 29.03
N PHE A 812 24.21 15.42 29.06
CA PHE A 812 25.34 14.49 29.21
C PHE A 812 25.99 14.53 30.61
N THR A 813 25.74 15.55 31.43
CA THR A 813 26.14 15.54 32.83
C THR A 813 25.29 14.53 33.61
N ASN A 814 25.88 13.90 34.61
CA ASN A 814 25.33 12.82 35.43
C ASN A 814 25.03 11.50 34.67
N MET A 815 25.48 11.36 33.42
CA MET A 815 25.40 10.12 32.68
C MET A 815 26.36 9.09 33.27
N ARG A 816 25.84 7.90 33.64
CA ARG A 816 26.58 6.90 34.40
C ARG A 816 26.92 5.66 33.56
N PHE A 817 28.23 5.45 33.35
CA PHE A 817 28.82 4.23 32.76
C PHE A 817 30.32 4.17 33.03
N GLU A 818 30.95 3.00 32.93
CA GLU A 818 32.37 2.81 33.12
C GLU A 818 33.19 3.22 31.88
N PRO A 819 34.39 3.83 32.04
CA PRO A 819 35.06 4.12 33.32
C PRO A 819 34.46 5.34 34.03
N ALA A 820 34.29 5.23 35.34
CA ALA A 820 33.78 6.23 36.27
C ALA A 820 34.66 6.27 37.53
N GLY A 821 34.64 7.37 38.25
CA GLY A 821 35.38 7.46 39.53
C GLY A 821 36.15 8.76 39.70
N LEU A 822 37.22 8.67 40.44
CA LEU A 822 38.09 9.82 40.73
C LEU A 822 38.77 10.33 39.45
N THR A 823 38.92 11.66 39.38
CA THR A 823 39.63 12.35 38.31
C THR A 823 40.86 13.08 38.83
N ASP A 824 41.77 13.47 37.94
CA ASP A 824 42.93 14.32 38.25
C ASP A 824 42.61 15.83 38.23
N ASP A 825 41.35 16.19 37.87
CA ASP A 825 40.88 17.58 37.81
C ASP A 825 40.43 18.11 39.16
N PRO A 826 40.99 19.20 39.73
CA PRO A 826 40.56 19.75 40.99
C PRO A 826 39.13 20.30 41.01
N ASP A 827 38.66 20.76 39.87
CA ASP A 827 37.30 21.29 39.69
C ASP A 827 36.25 20.20 39.57
N VAL A 828 36.59 19.02 39.03
CA VAL A 828 35.70 17.88 38.84
C VAL A 828 36.29 16.63 39.48
N ARG A 829 36.31 16.56 40.79
CA ARG A 829 37.02 15.53 41.59
C ARG A 829 36.48 14.11 41.37
N MET A 830 35.22 13.97 40.96
CA MET A 830 34.59 12.69 40.69
C MET A 830 33.62 12.83 39.51
N ALA A 831 33.67 11.89 38.58
CA ALA A 831 32.81 11.83 37.42
C ALA A 831 32.08 10.49 37.33
N GLN A 832 30.80 10.52 36.91
CA GLN A 832 29.97 9.33 36.72
C GLN A 832 30.33 8.55 35.46
N SER A 833 31.03 9.19 34.53
CA SER A 833 31.59 8.62 33.30
C SER A 833 32.61 9.60 32.68
N ILE A 834 33.33 9.17 31.66
CA ILE A 834 34.16 10.06 30.84
C ILE A 834 33.31 11.19 30.24
N VAL A 835 32.11 10.90 29.74
CA VAL A 835 31.22 11.90 29.13
C VAL A 835 30.76 12.92 30.17
N ASP A 836 30.37 12.49 31.37
CA ASP A 836 30.03 13.37 32.49
C ASP A 836 31.22 14.32 32.83
N TYR A 837 32.43 13.81 32.86
CA TYR A 837 33.62 14.63 33.07
C TYR A 837 33.79 15.71 31.99
N ILE A 838 33.74 15.28 30.71
CA ILE A 838 33.95 16.15 29.56
C ILE A 838 32.97 17.33 29.58
N PHE A 839 31.68 17.08 29.77
CA PHE A 839 30.68 18.14 29.73
C PHE A 839 30.69 19.02 30.99
N ARG A 840 31.11 18.51 32.14
CA ARG A 840 31.35 19.34 33.32
C ARG A 840 32.56 20.28 33.07
N ARG A 841 33.63 19.77 32.47
CA ARG A 841 34.81 20.56 32.17
C ARG A 841 34.50 21.63 31.11
N LEU A 842 33.84 21.26 30.02
CA LEU A 842 33.39 22.21 28.99
C LEU A 842 32.46 23.29 29.56
N ALA A 843 31.56 22.94 30.50
CA ALA A 843 30.70 23.92 31.16
C ALA A 843 31.51 24.90 32.01
N LEU A 844 32.53 24.44 32.74
CA LEU A 844 33.41 25.29 33.52
C LEU A 844 34.25 26.24 32.66
N ASP A 845 34.67 25.76 31.46
CA ASP A 845 35.55 26.54 30.59
C ASP A 845 34.79 27.51 29.66
N PHE A 846 33.54 27.20 29.27
CA PHE A 846 32.87 27.92 28.19
C PHE A 846 31.46 28.44 28.54
N LEU A 847 30.86 28.10 29.70
CA LEU A 847 29.52 28.61 30.07
C LEU A 847 29.62 29.71 31.12
N PRO A 848 28.76 30.75 31.02
CA PRO A 848 28.64 31.78 32.08
C PRO A 848 28.28 31.19 33.43
N PHE A 849 28.69 31.85 34.50
CA PHE A 849 28.46 31.41 35.88
C PHE A 849 26.98 31.11 36.15
N GLU A 850 26.09 32.02 35.78
CA GLU A 850 24.64 31.85 35.95
C GLU A 850 24.11 30.58 35.31
N THR A 851 24.47 30.30 34.03
CA THR A 851 24.03 29.13 33.29
C THR A 851 24.52 27.81 33.90
N ARG A 852 25.85 27.74 34.25
CA ARG A 852 26.40 26.51 34.82
C ARG A 852 26.01 26.30 36.29
N SER A 853 25.80 27.37 37.03
CA SER A 853 25.29 27.35 38.42
C SER A 853 23.87 26.80 38.47
N ALA A 854 23.01 27.20 37.53
CA ALA A 854 21.66 26.62 37.36
C ALA A 854 21.69 25.12 37.07
N LEU A 855 22.77 24.61 36.46
CA LEU A 855 23.00 23.19 36.18
C LEU A 855 23.77 22.47 37.32
N GLY A 856 24.06 23.17 38.44
CA GLY A 856 24.77 22.64 39.61
C GLY A 856 26.25 22.38 39.39
N ILE A 857 26.90 23.09 38.47
CA ILE A 857 28.30 22.92 38.13
C ILE A 857 29.13 24.13 38.66
N HIS A 858 29.97 23.87 39.64
CA HIS A 858 30.79 24.89 40.31
C HIS A 858 32.26 24.46 40.34
N SER A 859 33.20 25.42 40.20
CA SER A 859 34.63 25.20 40.34
C SER A 859 34.98 24.90 41.80
N ALA A 860 36.23 24.44 42.07
CA ALA A 860 36.72 24.18 43.41
C ALA A 860 36.74 25.46 44.27
N SER A 861 37.12 26.59 43.66
CA SER A 861 37.15 27.89 44.33
C SER A 861 35.74 28.41 44.67
N GLU A 862 34.77 28.21 43.84
CA GLU A 862 33.38 28.58 44.11
C GLU A 862 32.75 27.70 45.22
N ARG A 863 33.01 26.40 45.23
CA ARG A 863 32.61 25.51 46.32
C ARG A 863 33.25 25.88 47.64
N GLN A 864 34.56 26.27 47.65
CA GLN A 864 35.21 26.75 48.84
C GLN A 864 34.60 28.06 49.32
N ARG A 865 34.33 28.99 48.40
CA ARG A 865 33.65 30.25 48.72
C ARG A 865 32.27 30.02 49.32
N HIS A 866 31.52 29.09 48.78
CA HIS A 866 30.20 28.75 49.33
C HIS A 866 30.31 28.19 50.77
N LEU A 867 31.33 27.40 51.06
CA LEU A 867 31.58 26.92 52.43
C LEU A 867 31.97 28.08 53.40
N ASP A 868 32.65 29.07 52.85
CA ASP A 868 33.14 30.20 53.65
C ASP A 868 32.08 31.31 53.81
N THR A 869 31.28 31.57 52.80
CA THR A 869 30.37 32.74 52.75
C THR A 869 28.89 32.43 52.58
N GLY A 870 28.56 31.17 52.28
CA GLY A 870 27.18 30.76 51.97
C GLY A 870 26.70 31.08 50.56
N SER A 871 27.57 31.69 49.69
CA SER A 871 27.29 32.04 48.29
C SER A 871 28.37 31.51 47.37
N TYR A 872 27.94 31.06 46.17
CA TYR A 872 28.86 30.68 45.06
C TYR A 872 29.38 31.89 44.28
N GLU A 873 28.70 33.06 44.39
CA GLU A 873 29.03 34.29 43.71
C GLU A 873 30.22 35.03 44.32
N ALA A 874 31.04 35.64 43.43
CA ALA A 874 32.10 36.55 43.89
C ALA A 874 31.53 37.90 44.28
N ALA A 875 32.15 38.59 45.32
CA ALA A 875 31.81 39.98 45.62
C ALA A 875 32.20 40.86 44.41
N GLU A 876 31.46 41.92 44.13
CA GLU A 876 31.53 42.74 42.88
C GLU A 876 32.87 43.33 42.54
N ASP A 877 33.89 43.23 43.38
CA ASP A 877 35.20 43.89 43.18
C ASP A 877 36.29 43.01 42.54
N ASP A 878 36.04 41.74 42.21
CA ASP A 878 37.06 40.80 41.76
C ASP A 878 36.78 40.09 40.41
N VAL A 879 35.89 40.62 39.60
CA VAL A 879 35.51 39.93 38.30
C VAL A 879 36.16 40.60 37.11
N ASP A 880 37.14 39.94 36.50
CA ASP A 880 37.63 40.27 35.17
C ASP A 880 36.54 39.85 34.12
N VAL A 881 35.72 40.82 33.73
CA VAL A 881 34.53 40.62 32.90
C VAL A 881 34.86 40.38 31.40
N GLU A 882 36.09 40.73 30.97
CA GLU A 882 36.50 40.61 29.57
C GLU A 882 36.89 39.18 29.13
N GLY A 883 37.21 38.29 30.06
CA GLY A 883 37.63 36.92 29.74
C GLY A 883 36.51 35.88 29.61
N LEU A 884 35.28 36.18 30.04
CA LEU A 884 34.21 35.16 30.25
C LEU A 884 33.04 35.19 29.24
N ALA A 885 33.01 36.15 28.31
CA ALA A 885 31.85 36.33 27.42
C ALA A 885 32.00 35.64 26.05
N GLN A 886 32.34 34.32 26.00
CA GLN A 886 32.60 33.68 24.73
C GLN A 886 31.68 32.52 24.34
N SER A 887 30.60 32.23 25.08
CA SER A 887 29.87 30.98 24.86
C SER A 887 28.40 31.05 24.46
N ALA A 888 27.81 32.21 24.27
CA ALA A 888 26.44 32.31 23.77
C ALA A 888 26.42 32.87 22.33
N PRO A 889 25.63 32.31 21.43
CA PRO A 889 25.44 32.95 20.13
C PRO A 889 24.79 34.30 20.34
N ARG A 890 25.47 35.39 20.00
CA ARG A 890 24.83 36.71 19.92
C ARG A 890 23.72 36.61 18.88
N GLN A 891 22.51 37.00 19.26
CA GLN A 891 21.43 37.26 18.32
C GLN A 891 21.93 38.26 17.30
N VAL A 892 22.11 37.81 16.05
CA VAL A 892 22.51 38.68 14.96
C VAL A 892 21.34 39.53 14.58
N GLU A 893 21.40 40.85 14.77
CA GLU A 893 20.43 41.78 14.20
C GLU A 893 20.36 41.59 12.66
N PRO A 894 19.16 41.66 12.07
CA PRO A 894 18.97 41.40 10.65
C PRO A 894 19.66 42.49 9.83
N ARG A 895 20.71 42.14 9.12
CA ARG A 895 21.29 42.99 8.08
C ARG A 895 20.35 43.09 6.91
N ALA A 896 20.19 44.30 6.36
CA ALA A 896 19.41 44.61 5.17
C ALA A 896 19.75 43.66 3.99
N PRO A 897 18.77 43.32 3.14
CA PRO A 897 18.99 42.38 2.05
C PRO A 897 19.92 42.98 0.98
N LEU A 898 21.06 42.33 0.78
CA LEU A 898 21.88 42.53 -0.43
C LEU A 898 21.15 41.83 -1.60
N THR A 899 20.79 42.60 -2.59
CA THR A 899 20.35 42.11 -3.91
C THR A 899 21.54 41.38 -4.56
N VAL A 900 21.50 40.07 -4.56
CA VAL A 900 22.43 39.23 -5.30
C VAL A 900 21.92 39.04 -6.71
N ALA A 901 22.64 39.60 -7.65
CA ALA A 901 22.51 39.29 -9.08
C ALA A 901 22.81 37.80 -9.29
N LYS A 902 21.93 37.17 -10.08
CA LYS A 902 21.97 35.76 -10.45
C LYS A 902 23.32 35.42 -11.13
N PRO A 903 24.16 34.52 -10.60
CA PRO A 903 25.30 34.05 -11.37
C PRO A 903 24.83 33.02 -12.39
N ALA A 904 25.32 33.18 -13.62
CA ALA A 904 25.19 32.15 -14.66
C ALA A 904 25.86 30.85 -14.18
N ALA A 905 25.20 29.74 -14.49
CA ALA A 905 25.69 28.41 -14.16
C ALA A 905 27.06 28.15 -14.78
N ALA A 906 28.06 28.02 -13.95
CA ALA A 906 29.34 27.47 -14.34
C ALA A 906 29.28 25.94 -14.24
N ALA A 907 29.62 25.24 -15.32
CA ALA A 907 29.78 23.79 -15.35
C ALA A 907 30.84 23.36 -14.31
N PRO A 908 30.68 22.21 -13.64
CA PRO A 908 31.70 21.72 -12.71
C PRO A 908 33.00 21.44 -13.47
N ALA A 909 34.10 21.94 -12.92
CA ALA A 909 35.44 21.66 -13.44
C ALA A 909 35.75 20.16 -13.38
N PRO A 910 36.35 19.55 -14.41
CA PRO A 910 36.73 18.15 -14.39
C PRO A 910 37.73 17.89 -13.26
N LYS A 911 37.56 16.79 -12.50
CA LYS A 911 38.55 16.31 -11.55
C LYS A 911 39.78 15.87 -12.31
N GLU A 912 40.93 16.47 -12.06
CA GLU A 912 42.20 16.07 -12.65
C GLU A 912 42.66 14.76 -11.97
N ALA A 913 42.93 13.74 -12.78
CA ALA A 913 43.54 12.48 -12.32
C ALA A 913 45.05 12.63 -12.32
N HIS A 914 45.73 12.24 -11.24
CA HIS A 914 47.19 12.36 -11.07
C HIS A 914 47.96 11.10 -11.53
N ASN A 915 47.27 10.00 -11.85
CA ASN A 915 47.83 8.76 -12.41
C ASN A 915 46.83 7.98 -13.26
N SER A 916 47.32 6.99 -14.04
CA SER A 916 46.51 6.18 -14.94
C SER A 916 45.48 5.29 -14.24
N THR A 917 45.66 4.94 -12.98
CA THR A 917 44.76 4.15 -12.17
C THR A 917 43.59 5.01 -11.66
N GLU A 918 43.83 6.23 -11.24
CA GLU A 918 42.81 7.22 -10.88
C GLU A 918 41.93 7.61 -12.06
N LEU A 919 42.50 7.68 -13.27
CA LEU A 919 41.74 7.96 -14.50
C LEU A 919 40.77 6.82 -14.81
N LEU A 920 41.18 5.57 -14.60
CA LEU A 920 40.36 4.38 -14.81
C LEU A 920 39.26 4.27 -13.73
N GLU A 921 39.55 4.63 -12.48
CA GLU A 921 38.63 4.65 -11.36
C GLU A 921 37.55 5.74 -11.53
N ILE A 922 37.90 6.90 -12.04
CA ILE A 922 36.98 8.00 -12.39
C ILE A 922 36.04 7.57 -13.54
N GLN A 923 36.59 6.88 -14.57
CA GLN A 923 35.82 6.39 -15.71
C GLN A 923 34.87 5.23 -15.37
N LEU A 924 35.25 4.38 -14.42
CA LEU A 924 34.47 3.20 -14.04
C LEU A 924 33.59 3.42 -12.80
N GLY A 925 33.65 4.60 -12.15
CA GLY A 925 32.86 4.91 -10.95
C GLY A 925 33.19 4.03 -9.72
N LEU A 926 34.42 3.51 -9.63
CA LEU A 926 34.88 2.62 -8.56
C LEU A 926 35.50 3.44 -7.42
N ASN A 927 35.15 3.13 -6.17
CA ASN A 927 35.82 3.75 -5.01
C ASN A 927 37.15 3.04 -4.68
N ALA A 928 38.22 3.80 -4.43
CA ALA A 928 39.55 3.31 -4.12
C ALA A 928 39.59 2.35 -2.90
N ASP A 929 38.68 2.52 -1.93
CA ASP A 929 38.61 1.77 -0.66
C ASP A 929 37.68 0.53 -0.68
N ALA A 930 37.20 0.12 -1.84
CA ALA A 930 36.30 -1.03 -1.91
C ALA A 930 37.05 -2.36 -1.71
N PRO A 931 36.59 -3.26 -0.80
CA PRO A 931 37.26 -4.53 -0.53
C PRO A 931 37.17 -5.50 -1.72
N LEU A 932 38.08 -6.47 -1.78
CA LEU A 932 38.02 -7.56 -2.72
C LEU A 932 37.00 -8.62 -2.23
N CYS A 933 36.23 -9.19 -3.13
CA CYS A 933 35.30 -10.27 -2.83
C CYS A 933 36.05 -11.51 -2.33
N PHE A 934 35.65 -12.02 -1.18
CA PHE A 934 36.27 -13.19 -0.57
C PHE A 934 36.02 -14.50 -1.35
N SER A 935 35.00 -14.53 -2.22
CA SER A 935 34.62 -15.71 -3.02
C SER A 935 35.29 -15.77 -4.40
N CYS A 936 35.52 -14.63 -5.07
CA CYS A 936 36.04 -14.61 -6.44
C CYS A 936 37.17 -13.59 -6.68
N GLY A 937 37.60 -12.83 -5.67
CA GLY A 937 38.70 -11.87 -5.76
C GLY A 937 38.38 -10.57 -6.54
N THR A 938 37.19 -10.41 -7.06
CA THR A 938 36.78 -9.19 -7.79
C THR A 938 36.56 -8.02 -6.81
N LYS A 939 36.99 -6.81 -7.19
CA LYS A 939 36.76 -5.60 -6.38
C LYS A 939 35.25 -5.34 -6.26
N MET A 940 34.75 -5.19 -5.04
CA MET A 940 33.30 -5.08 -4.78
C MET A 940 32.83 -3.63 -4.95
N ARG A 941 31.56 -3.44 -5.33
CA ARG A 941 30.92 -2.13 -5.46
C ARG A 941 30.08 -1.83 -4.22
N ARG A 942 30.11 -0.59 -3.77
CA ARG A 942 29.29 -0.15 -2.62
C ARG A 942 27.81 -0.11 -2.99
N ALA A 943 26.98 -0.81 -2.20
CA ALA A 943 25.53 -0.87 -2.35
C ALA A 943 24.88 -0.55 -0.99
N GLY A 944 24.60 0.72 -0.75
CA GLY A 944 24.17 1.22 0.56
C GLY A 944 25.31 1.17 1.60
N SER A 945 25.05 0.58 2.75
CA SER A 945 26.04 0.35 3.81
C SER A 945 26.94 -0.87 3.58
N CYS A 946 26.68 -1.70 2.57
CA CYS A 946 27.39 -2.95 2.25
C CYS A 946 28.08 -2.88 0.89
N TYR A 947 28.96 -3.86 0.61
CA TYR A 947 29.58 -4.03 -0.69
C TYR A 947 29.01 -5.26 -1.40
N LEU A 948 28.73 -5.13 -2.72
CA LEU A 948 28.23 -6.18 -3.59
C LEU A 948 29.31 -6.55 -4.62
N CYS A 949 29.56 -7.83 -4.82
CA CYS A 949 30.42 -8.31 -5.87
C CYS A 949 29.62 -8.50 -7.18
N GLU A 950 29.98 -7.75 -8.21
CA GLU A 950 29.32 -7.87 -9.55
C GLU A 950 29.73 -9.15 -10.29
N GLY A 951 30.83 -9.79 -9.92
CA GLY A 951 31.30 -11.01 -10.57
C GLY A 951 30.61 -12.30 -10.09
N CYS A 952 30.22 -12.38 -8.81
CA CYS A 952 29.62 -13.60 -8.26
C CYS A 952 28.36 -13.35 -7.38
N GLY A 953 27.94 -12.10 -7.21
CA GLY A 953 26.74 -11.76 -6.42
C GLY A 953 26.93 -11.80 -4.90
N SER A 954 28.13 -12.08 -4.39
CA SER A 954 28.40 -12.10 -2.94
C SER A 954 28.37 -10.70 -2.34
N THR A 955 27.85 -10.57 -1.12
CA THR A 955 27.83 -9.33 -0.36
C THR A 955 28.81 -9.40 0.81
N SER A 956 29.48 -8.26 1.17
CA SER A 956 30.19 -8.16 2.45
C SER A 956 29.14 -8.07 3.55
N GLY A 957 28.92 -9.17 4.27
CA GLY A 957 27.84 -9.34 5.20
C GLY A 957 27.56 -8.14 6.12
N CYS A 958 26.34 -7.65 6.03
CA CYS A 958 25.62 -7.11 7.19
C CYS A 958 24.73 -8.25 7.68
N SER A 959 25.12 -8.90 8.77
CA SER A 959 24.27 -9.83 9.49
C SER A 959 23.08 -9.09 10.09
#